data_6a73cb9dcc3c00ae2bce9a41d6fed137
#
_entry.id   6a73cb9dcc3c00ae2bce9a41d6fed137
#
_cell.length_a   1.000
_cell.length_b   1.000
_cell.length_c   1.000
_cell.angle_alpha   90.00
_cell.angle_beta   90.00
_cell.angle_gamma   90.00
#
_symmetry.space_group_name_H-M   'P 1'
#
loop_
_entity.id
_entity.type
_entity.pdbx_description
1 polymer ?
#
loop_
_entity_poly.entity_id
_entity_poly.type
_entity_poly.pdbx_seq_one_letter_code
_entity_poly.pdbx_strand_id
1 'polypeptide(L)'
;MRSVRSALILVLLLALAPAIAAAQTQTPEQFFGFKLGTDGELAKYPKVVEYLQHLAKTTDRVKFEMLGKTTMNNDYVLAIISSPQNLAKLDRLTEINRRLADPRGLSEQEAQALIAEGRPFYFLYATIHSTEVGNGQAINIVAHRLATDNSPAVREILDNSVVLLTPSQNPDGQVLVLDHWYKTKGTSYNRVYPDLYHKYVGHDDNRDWFMFTQIETRLNIEKVQNRFKPVITHDMHQQGTMNSRIFVPPFEDPFDENMHPILRIGQATVGQAMAQALIAEGKEGVAWKEGYDMWTPARQYMVYHGQPRILTEIASVNLADPFVNPAGKDKPLGPQEPRWNFPMPYSKGEWKLAQIVDYGVTVAMAGIQHVAKYRATWLENFYKVHRDWVNWKGTPYAFVVPAAQRDPMATKEMLEILEFGDVELHRATAPFSAGGKQYPAGSVVVKVAQPYGAFAKTMLEVQHYPDLRLFPGGPPEPPYDVTAHTLWMLMGVDVDQIEQPFDAQLELMKQVTPAASTLPSKPKYAYLVGPESNAGFKALAELQKANVPVYRAAKGFEANGKSFAPGTWMIAPAPAAAKILETVAKETGVQVHGIDRAPGVDGYRVKPGTRIGLYRGANVMPGGWMMWLFEQYGFNFQVVSAEDFKGDLAAKYDTIVFPSGLLRQNIVRGLDPARNDPKEWAWAFGVGEEGWKKLGDFVRNGGTLVAVGSSVDTARQLLDLPIEKALPEAQRRRFGAAAAAEPKEQVPASEVERQLKDAFSSPARLMQTLRDRVAEPESLFYCPGSLLQNEFDTAHPVAFGMPEAWPVFFESDQAYRIRPGFDIDAHVVSRYPREKILRSGWLLGEEYLRDQANIVAFRVGKGTAVTLGSQVDYRTQPRGTVKLLFNALFYGPSTEVSAAQMQRLGASGTN
;
A
#
# COMPACT_ATOMS: atom_id res chain seq x y z
N MET A 1 28.94 76.51 23.11
CA MET A 1 29.61 75.59 22.15
C MET A 1 29.71 74.10 22.52
N ARG A 2 29.21 73.66 23.71
CA ARG A 2 29.25 72.28 24.15
C ARG A 2 27.90 71.51 23.79
N SER A 3 26.79 72.21 23.57
CA SER A 3 25.48 71.57 23.29
C SER A 3 25.25 71.13 21.80
N VAL A 4 26.03 71.71 20.85
CA VAL A 4 25.87 71.37 19.42
C VAL A 4 26.66 70.13 19.01
N ARG A 5 27.76 69.83 19.78
CA ARG A 5 28.53 68.57 19.48
C ARG A 5 27.87 67.27 19.96
N SER A 6 27.03 67.36 20.99
CA SER A 6 26.30 66.14 21.46
C SER A 6 25.09 65.78 20.60
N ALA A 7 24.46 66.74 19.95
CA ALA A 7 23.37 66.51 19.03
C ALA A 7 23.82 65.92 17.67
N LEU A 8 25.04 66.28 17.22
CA LEU A 8 25.62 65.71 15.98
C LEU A 8 26.09 64.27 16.15
N ILE A 9 26.56 63.87 17.34
CA ILE A 9 27.01 62.49 17.63
C ILE A 9 25.77 61.58 17.78
N LEU A 10 24.64 62.05 18.30
CA LEU A 10 23.40 61.27 18.40
C LEU A 10 22.69 61.01 17.04
N VAL A 11 22.80 61.98 16.10
CA VAL A 11 22.29 61.85 14.75
C VAL A 11 23.18 60.95 13.86
N LEU A 12 24.49 60.91 14.08
CA LEU A 12 25.40 59.98 13.39
C LEU A 12 25.33 58.56 13.91
N LEU A 13 24.94 58.31 15.18
CA LEU A 13 24.76 56.99 15.75
C LEU A 13 23.39 56.36 15.35
N LEU A 14 22.40 57.16 15.00
CA LEU A 14 21.13 56.67 14.45
C LEU A 14 21.16 56.36 12.93
N ALA A 15 22.20 56.79 12.22
CA ALA A 15 22.38 56.51 10.79
C ALA A 15 23.22 55.26 10.49
N LEU A 16 23.70 54.53 11.51
CA LEU A 16 24.49 53.31 11.42
C LEU A 16 23.75 52.09 12.03
N ALA A 17 22.41 52.07 12.02
CA ALA A 17 21.70 50.80 12.08
C ALA A 17 22.07 50.07 10.78
N PRO A 18 22.72 48.87 10.83
CA PRO A 18 22.89 48.09 9.62
C PRO A 18 21.48 47.84 9.11
N ALA A 19 21.16 48.38 7.94
CA ALA A 19 20.05 47.86 7.14
C ALA A 19 20.43 46.40 6.91
N ILE A 20 19.87 45.48 7.71
CA ILE A 20 19.86 44.09 7.39
C ILE A 20 19.08 44.07 6.06
N ALA A 21 19.81 44.07 4.96
CA ALA A 21 19.22 43.89 3.66
C ALA A 21 18.45 42.56 3.77
N ALA A 22 17.13 42.63 3.82
CA ALA A 22 16.32 41.42 3.78
C ALA A 22 16.80 40.65 2.54
N ALA A 23 17.28 39.42 2.77
CA ALA A 23 17.80 38.61 1.69
C ALA A 23 16.71 38.52 0.62
N GLN A 24 17.03 38.94 -0.60
CA GLN A 24 16.06 38.93 -1.70
C GLN A 24 15.62 37.52 -1.99
N THR A 25 14.32 37.27 -2.06
CA THR A 25 13.77 35.97 -2.43
C THR A 25 14.21 35.62 -3.87
N GLN A 26 15.00 34.58 -4.00
CA GLN A 26 15.47 34.10 -5.31
C GLN A 26 14.32 33.38 -6.05
N THR A 27 14.27 33.59 -7.36
CA THR A 27 13.42 32.78 -8.22
C THR A 27 13.91 31.32 -8.24
N PRO A 28 13.06 30.32 -8.59
CA PRO A 28 13.54 28.96 -8.76
C PRO A 28 14.75 28.85 -9.70
N GLU A 29 14.73 29.55 -10.83
CA GLU A 29 15.83 29.55 -11.80
C GLU A 29 17.15 30.06 -11.19
N GLN A 30 17.09 31.14 -10.41
CA GLN A 30 18.26 31.70 -9.71
C GLN A 30 18.80 30.74 -8.67
N PHE A 31 17.92 30.05 -7.95
CA PHE A 31 18.31 29.17 -6.84
C PHE A 31 18.85 27.82 -7.33
N PHE A 32 18.18 27.20 -8.31
CA PHE A 32 18.58 25.89 -8.84
C PHE A 32 19.70 26.00 -9.91
N GLY A 33 19.88 27.18 -10.52
CA GLY A 33 20.86 27.41 -11.59
C GLY A 33 20.36 27.04 -13.00
N PHE A 34 19.11 26.62 -13.12
CA PHE A 34 18.44 26.32 -14.38
C PHE A 34 16.93 26.55 -14.27
N LYS A 35 16.28 26.81 -15.38
CA LYS A 35 14.81 26.96 -15.42
C LYS A 35 14.17 25.58 -15.20
N LEU A 36 13.29 25.48 -14.20
CA LEU A 36 12.54 24.24 -13.94
C LEU A 36 11.73 23.83 -15.18
N GLY A 37 11.84 22.58 -15.58
CA GLY A 37 11.29 22.07 -16.83
C GLY A 37 12.29 22.05 -18.01
N THR A 38 13.55 22.46 -17.81
CA THR A 38 14.59 22.32 -18.82
C THR A 38 14.87 20.85 -19.10
N ASP A 39 14.91 20.48 -20.41
CA ASP A 39 15.22 19.12 -20.83
C ASP A 39 16.57 18.65 -20.26
N GLY A 40 16.59 17.46 -19.68
CA GLY A 40 17.78 16.86 -19.09
C GLY A 40 18.21 17.39 -17.72
N GLU A 41 17.47 18.35 -17.13
CA GLU A 41 17.79 18.94 -15.83
C GLU A 41 16.67 18.72 -14.81
N LEU A 42 17.03 18.28 -13.58
CA LEU A 42 16.13 17.97 -12.49
C LEU A 42 16.61 18.55 -11.17
N ALA A 43 15.75 19.23 -10.43
CA ALA A 43 16.06 19.73 -9.08
C ALA A 43 16.12 18.56 -8.09
N LYS A 44 17.31 18.28 -7.54
CA LYS A 44 17.49 17.22 -6.53
C LYS A 44 16.76 17.54 -5.23
N TYR A 45 16.19 16.51 -4.59
CA TYR A 45 15.37 16.66 -3.39
C TYR A 45 16.01 17.49 -2.27
N PRO A 46 17.28 17.28 -1.86
CA PRO A 46 17.90 18.13 -0.84
C PRO A 46 17.91 19.62 -1.22
N LYS A 47 18.09 19.95 -2.51
CA LYS A 47 18.02 21.34 -3.01
C LYS A 47 16.60 21.89 -2.98
N VAL A 48 15.58 21.05 -3.18
CA VAL A 48 14.18 21.43 -3.04
C VAL A 48 13.87 21.78 -1.58
N VAL A 49 14.36 21.01 -0.62
CA VAL A 49 14.24 21.31 0.81
C VAL A 49 14.92 22.65 1.15
N GLU A 50 16.16 22.86 0.70
CA GLU A 50 16.88 24.11 0.89
C GLU A 50 16.11 25.31 0.28
N TYR A 51 15.45 25.11 -0.86
CA TYR A 51 14.66 26.16 -1.50
C TYR A 51 13.43 26.55 -0.67
N LEU A 52 12.69 25.59 -0.14
CA LEU A 52 11.54 25.88 0.74
C LEU A 52 12.00 26.57 2.04
N GLN A 53 13.16 26.19 2.60
CA GLN A 53 13.78 26.90 3.71
C GLN A 53 14.19 28.33 3.34
N HIS A 54 14.70 28.54 2.11
CA HIS A 54 15.02 29.88 1.60
C HIS A 54 13.76 30.74 1.51
N LEU A 55 12.66 30.24 0.95
CA LEU A 55 11.39 30.96 0.92
C LEU A 55 10.93 31.35 2.33
N ALA A 56 10.96 30.42 3.29
CA ALA A 56 10.56 30.71 4.67
C ALA A 56 11.45 31.75 5.38
N LYS A 57 12.71 31.91 4.95
CA LYS A 57 13.64 32.90 5.50
C LYS A 57 13.51 34.28 4.85
N THR A 58 12.96 34.34 3.63
CA THR A 58 12.96 35.56 2.81
C THR A 58 11.59 36.21 2.61
N THR A 59 10.51 35.52 3.06
CA THR A 59 9.14 36.06 3.04
C THR A 59 8.39 35.68 4.32
N ASP A 60 7.45 36.49 4.72
CA ASP A 60 6.54 36.28 5.86
C ASP A 60 5.28 35.45 5.51
N ARG A 61 5.17 35.00 4.25
CA ARG A 61 4.07 34.16 3.76
C ARG A 61 4.31 32.68 3.89
N VAL A 62 5.50 32.24 4.28
CA VAL A 62 5.89 30.83 4.33
C VAL A 62 6.44 30.48 5.70
N LYS A 63 5.89 29.43 6.32
CA LYS A 63 6.49 28.69 7.42
C LYS A 63 7.02 27.37 6.91
N PHE A 64 8.18 26.95 7.39
CA PHE A 64 8.78 25.66 7.04
C PHE A 64 8.85 24.77 8.29
N GLU A 65 8.43 23.51 8.16
CA GLU A 65 8.51 22.53 9.22
C GLU A 65 9.22 21.24 8.74
N MET A 66 10.09 20.71 9.59
CA MET A 66 10.67 19.38 9.47
C MET A 66 9.71 18.42 10.18
N LEU A 67 9.06 17.52 9.44
CA LEU A 67 8.07 16.61 10.02
C LEU A 67 8.70 15.31 10.57
N GLY A 68 9.84 14.89 10.00
CA GLY A 68 10.55 13.69 10.43
C GLY A 68 11.57 13.21 9.41
N LYS A 69 12.03 11.96 9.61
CA LYS A 69 12.94 11.27 8.71
C LYS A 69 12.25 10.10 8.03
N THR A 70 12.56 9.91 6.76
CA THR A 70 12.07 8.79 5.94
C THR A 70 12.79 7.48 6.25
N THR A 71 12.36 6.41 5.61
CA THR A 71 12.96 5.06 5.70
C THR A 71 14.48 5.05 5.44
N MET A 72 14.97 5.87 4.50
CA MET A 72 16.40 6.01 4.17
C MET A 72 17.02 7.28 4.78
N ASN A 73 16.37 7.85 5.83
CA ASN A 73 16.88 8.98 6.61
C ASN A 73 16.93 10.33 5.86
N ASN A 74 16.16 10.50 4.78
CA ASN A 74 15.95 11.80 4.15
C ASN A 74 14.95 12.65 4.95
N ASP A 75 14.94 13.96 4.69
CA ASP A 75 14.03 14.88 5.37
C ASP A 75 12.63 14.79 4.79
N TYR A 76 11.60 14.62 5.65
CA TYR A 76 10.21 14.76 5.27
C TYR A 76 9.70 16.12 5.75
N VAL A 77 9.26 16.99 4.84
CA VAL A 77 9.07 18.42 5.11
C VAL A 77 7.70 18.95 4.68
N LEU A 78 7.30 20.05 5.32
CA LEU A 78 6.08 20.79 5.04
C LEU A 78 6.36 22.28 4.91
N ALA A 79 5.90 22.91 3.85
CA ALA A 79 5.74 24.36 3.77
C ALA A 79 4.29 24.74 4.02
N ILE A 80 4.04 25.69 4.91
CA ILE A 80 2.72 26.25 5.23
C ILE A 80 2.67 27.65 4.67
N ILE A 81 1.81 27.89 3.68
CA ILE A 81 1.80 29.13 2.90
C ILE A 81 0.44 29.81 3.01
N SER A 82 0.43 31.08 3.44
CA SER A 82 -0.78 31.90 3.55
C SER A 82 -0.40 33.37 3.73
N SER A 83 -1.39 34.26 3.93
CA SER A 83 -1.08 35.63 4.33
C SER A 83 -0.42 35.68 5.72
N PRO A 84 0.43 36.68 6.01
CA PRO A 84 1.06 36.81 7.33
C PRO A 84 0.03 36.85 8.46
N GLN A 85 -1.15 37.45 8.22
CA GLN A 85 -2.25 37.51 9.18
C GLN A 85 -2.83 36.12 9.50
N ASN A 86 -2.98 35.25 8.50
CA ASN A 86 -3.43 33.87 8.69
C ASN A 86 -2.35 33.04 9.38
N LEU A 87 -1.07 33.19 9.00
CA LEU A 87 0.04 32.48 9.64
C LEU A 87 0.25 32.88 11.11
N ALA A 88 -0.08 34.12 11.46
CA ALA A 88 -0.06 34.56 12.86
C ALA A 88 -1.19 33.91 13.70
N LYS A 89 -2.26 33.44 13.05
CA LYS A 89 -3.43 32.80 13.68
C LYS A 89 -3.52 31.31 13.35
N LEU A 90 -2.43 30.68 12.90
CA LEU A 90 -2.45 29.31 12.37
C LEU A 90 -3.06 28.31 13.37
N ASP A 91 -2.70 28.41 14.65
CA ASP A 91 -3.24 27.53 15.69
C ASP A 91 -4.77 27.69 15.83
N ARG A 92 -5.27 28.93 15.78
CA ARG A 92 -6.70 29.19 15.82
C ARG A 92 -7.42 28.64 14.58
N LEU A 93 -6.84 28.80 13.39
CA LEU A 93 -7.41 28.25 12.15
C LEU A 93 -7.41 26.72 12.15
N THR A 94 -6.35 26.12 12.69
CA THR A 94 -6.28 24.67 12.89
C THR A 94 -7.35 24.17 13.87
N GLU A 95 -7.54 24.90 14.98
CA GLU A 95 -8.60 24.58 15.94
C GLU A 95 -10.01 24.69 15.32
N ILE A 96 -10.24 25.67 14.47
CA ILE A 96 -11.52 25.80 13.73
C ILE A 96 -11.75 24.55 12.86
N ASN A 97 -10.77 24.14 12.05
CA ASN A 97 -10.92 22.94 11.22
C ASN A 97 -11.17 21.69 12.09
N ARG A 98 -10.44 21.55 13.20
CA ARG A 98 -10.65 20.45 14.13
C ARG A 98 -12.07 20.43 14.73
N ARG A 99 -12.61 21.60 15.08
CA ARG A 99 -13.99 21.74 15.60
C ARG A 99 -15.05 21.44 14.53
N LEU A 100 -14.80 21.82 13.28
CA LEU A 100 -15.69 21.49 12.16
C LEU A 100 -15.61 20.01 11.77
N ALA A 101 -14.45 19.36 11.98
CA ALA A 101 -14.27 17.90 11.79
C ALA A 101 -14.90 17.06 12.90
N ASP A 102 -15.07 17.63 14.10
CA ASP A 102 -15.85 17.02 15.19
C ASP A 102 -16.94 17.99 15.65
N PRO A 103 -18.08 18.00 15.00
CA PRO A 103 -19.15 18.96 15.27
C PRO A 103 -20.03 18.61 16.47
N ARG A 104 -19.70 17.59 17.25
CA ARG A 104 -20.46 17.22 18.46
C ARG A 104 -20.48 18.38 19.46
N GLY A 105 -21.68 18.73 19.93
CA GLY A 105 -21.88 19.85 20.84
C GLY A 105 -21.77 21.24 20.23
N LEU A 106 -21.62 21.37 18.90
CA LEU A 106 -21.73 22.64 18.17
C LEU A 106 -23.20 22.94 17.85
N SER A 107 -23.66 24.12 18.20
CA SER A 107 -24.89 24.68 17.64
C SER A 107 -24.67 25.15 16.21
N GLU A 108 -25.72 25.26 15.42
CA GLU A 108 -25.62 25.77 14.04
C GLU A 108 -25.04 27.19 14.01
N GLN A 109 -25.40 28.05 14.98
CA GLN A 109 -24.88 29.41 15.09
C GLN A 109 -23.37 29.42 15.36
N GLU A 110 -22.87 28.55 16.24
CA GLU A 110 -21.42 28.40 16.49
C GLU A 110 -20.69 27.88 15.27
N ALA A 111 -21.25 26.87 14.57
CA ALA A 111 -20.67 26.35 13.34
C ALA A 111 -20.55 27.43 12.27
N GLN A 112 -21.59 28.24 12.07
CA GLN A 112 -21.57 29.36 11.12
C GLN A 112 -20.54 30.44 11.50
N ALA A 113 -20.37 30.73 12.78
CA ALA A 113 -19.34 31.65 13.26
C ALA A 113 -17.92 31.11 12.97
N LEU A 114 -17.67 29.79 13.19
CA LEU A 114 -16.41 29.14 12.86
C LEU A 114 -16.14 29.16 11.35
N ILE A 115 -17.15 28.90 10.52
CA ILE A 115 -17.05 28.95 9.05
C ILE A 115 -16.72 30.38 8.59
N ALA A 116 -17.35 31.41 9.18
CA ALA A 116 -17.08 32.79 8.85
C ALA A 116 -15.62 33.20 9.17
N GLU A 117 -15.09 32.79 10.31
CA GLU A 117 -13.70 33.04 10.75
C GLU A 117 -12.68 32.18 10.02
N GLY A 118 -13.00 30.93 9.78
CA GLY A 118 -12.11 29.86 9.30
C GLY A 118 -11.50 30.10 7.93
N ARG A 119 -10.44 29.36 7.65
CA ARG A 119 -9.79 29.27 6.34
C ARG A 119 -9.66 27.82 5.97
N PRO A 120 -10.08 27.38 4.76
CA PRO A 120 -9.84 26.03 4.30
C PRO A 120 -8.35 25.76 4.16
N PHE A 121 -7.91 24.61 4.67
CA PHE A 121 -6.57 24.12 4.41
C PHE A 121 -6.59 23.29 3.13
N TYR A 122 -5.77 23.67 2.16
CA TYR A 122 -5.56 22.97 0.90
C TYR A 122 -4.25 22.22 0.98
N PHE A 123 -4.27 20.89 1.01
CA PHE A 123 -3.06 20.10 1.05
C PHE A 123 -2.64 19.67 -0.36
N LEU A 124 -1.44 20.08 -0.77
CA LEU A 124 -0.84 19.80 -2.06
C LEU A 124 0.45 18.99 -1.86
N TYR A 125 0.56 17.83 -2.53
CA TYR A 125 1.80 17.08 -2.58
C TYR A 125 2.05 16.46 -3.95
N ALA A 126 3.30 16.03 -4.19
CA ALA A 126 3.74 15.46 -5.45
C ALA A 126 4.68 14.27 -5.24
N THR A 127 5.03 13.61 -6.32
CA THR A 127 6.12 12.62 -6.43
C THR A 127 6.07 11.48 -5.41
N ILE A 128 4.88 11.00 -5.07
CA ILE A 128 4.75 9.71 -4.38
C ILE A 128 5.37 8.63 -5.27
N HIS A 129 5.11 8.65 -6.57
CA HIS A 129 5.85 7.89 -7.56
C HIS A 129 7.05 8.71 -8.03
N SER A 130 8.24 8.31 -7.64
CA SER A 130 9.44 9.14 -7.78
C SER A 130 9.97 9.30 -9.19
N THR A 131 9.48 8.51 -10.16
CA THR A 131 9.74 8.70 -11.59
C THR A 131 8.88 9.79 -12.21
N GLU A 132 7.89 10.32 -11.50
CA GLU A 132 6.97 11.37 -11.94
C GLU A 132 7.52 12.77 -11.65
N VAL A 133 8.72 13.03 -12.19
CA VAL A 133 9.59 14.14 -11.80
C VAL A 133 9.06 15.53 -12.15
N GLY A 134 8.16 15.67 -13.13
CA GLY A 134 7.67 16.96 -13.60
C GLY A 134 6.87 17.70 -12.54
N ASN A 135 6.06 16.99 -11.78
CA ASN A 135 5.27 17.56 -10.67
C ASN A 135 6.17 18.02 -9.51
N GLY A 136 7.28 17.31 -9.27
CA GLY A 136 8.31 17.72 -8.32
C GLY A 136 9.02 19.03 -8.73
N GLN A 137 9.03 19.38 -10.02
CA GLN A 137 9.48 20.69 -10.50
C GLN A 137 8.39 21.74 -10.34
N ALA A 138 7.15 21.43 -10.77
CA ALA A 138 6.01 22.34 -10.77
C ALA A 138 5.70 22.89 -9.37
N ILE A 139 5.74 22.04 -8.35
CA ILE A 139 5.40 22.38 -6.96
C ILE A 139 6.32 23.49 -6.38
N ASN A 140 7.58 23.58 -6.83
CA ASN A 140 8.51 24.65 -6.43
C ASN A 140 8.12 26.00 -7.06
N ILE A 141 7.61 26.00 -8.29
CA ILE A 141 7.08 27.21 -8.95
C ILE A 141 5.80 27.68 -8.24
N VAL A 142 4.93 26.74 -7.87
CA VAL A 142 3.71 27.07 -7.08
C VAL A 142 4.10 27.70 -5.75
N ALA A 143 5.04 27.10 -5.01
CA ALA A 143 5.53 27.64 -3.72
C ALA A 143 6.10 29.05 -3.89
N HIS A 144 6.95 29.27 -4.89
CA HIS A 144 7.52 30.59 -5.19
C HIS A 144 6.45 31.62 -5.54
N ARG A 145 5.50 31.27 -6.43
CA ARG A 145 4.42 32.15 -6.84
C ARG A 145 3.57 32.59 -5.65
N LEU A 146 3.17 31.68 -4.78
CA LEU A 146 2.43 32.00 -3.57
C LEU A 146 3.26 32.85 -2.58
N ALA A 147 4.56 32.61 -2.50
CA ALA A 147 5.47 33.34 -1.63
C ALA A 147 5.72 34.79 -2.06
N THR A 148 5.71 35.08 -3.37
CA THR A 148 6.25 36.36 -3.90
C THR A 148 5.28 37.18 -4.76
N ASP A 149 4.31 36.54 -5.46
CA ASP A 149 3.41 37.26 -6.34
C ASP A 149 2.39 38.09 -5.54
N ASN A 150 2.21 39.36 -5.98
CA ASN A 150 1.30 40.32 -5.38
C ASN A 150 0.04 40.59 -6.23
N SER A 151 -0.20 39.78 -7.25
CA SER A 151 -1.40 39.86 -8.05
C SER A 151 -2.67 39.71 -7.19
N PRO A 152 -3.81 40.34 -7.60
CA PRO A 152 -5.07 40.19 -6.88
C PRO A 152 -5.49 38.73 -6.67
N ALA A 153 -5.23 37.86 -7.65
CA ALA A 153 -5.55 36.44 -7.58
C ALA A 153 -4.76 35.71 -6.49
N VAL A 154 -3.43 35.97 -6.38
CA VAL A 154 -2.60 35.34 -5.34
C VAL A 154 -2.93 35.92 -3.96
N ARG A 155 -3.22 37.21 -3.86
CA ARG A 155 -3.69 37.80 -2.59
C ARG A 155 -5.00 37.19 -2.13
N GLU A 156 -5.98 37.00 -3.03
CA GLU A 156 -7.24 36.31 -2.72
C GLU A 156 -6.99 34.91 -2.17
N ILE A 157 -6.06 34.13 -2.78
CA ILE A 157 -5.65 32.81 -2.30
C ILE A 157 -5.11 32.90 -0.86
N LEU A 158 -4.11 33.75 -0.63
CA LEU A 158 -3.42 33.88 0.64
C LEU A 158 -4.33 34.35 1.78
N ASP A 159 -5.28 35.29 1.48
CA ASP A 159 -6.19 35.82 2.49
C ASP A 159 -7.31 34.85 2.85
N ASN A 160 -7.68 33.95 1.93
CA ASN A 160 -8.85 33.08 2.07
C ASN A 160 -8.53 31.60 2.25
N SER A 161 -7.26 31.19 2.21
CA SER A 161 -6.86 29.78 2.41
C SER A 161 -5.51 29.66 3.11
N VAL A 162 -5.22 28.43 3.59
CA VAL A 162 -3.89 28.01 4.01
C VAL A 162 -3.48 26.86 3.12
N VAL A 163 -2.37 26.99 2.41
CA VAL A 163 -1.81 25.94 1.57
C VAL A 163 -0.76 25.18 2.36
N LEU A 164 -1.00 23.89 2.54
CA LEU A 164 -0.03 22.93 3.06
C LEU A 164 0.66 22.29 1.86
N LEU A 165 1.98 22.31 1.80
CA LEU A 165 2.73 21.86 0.64
C LEU A 165 3.86 20.92 1.06
N THR A 166 3.76 19.65 0.64
CA THR A 166 4.84 18.65 0.77
C THR A 166 5.43 18.41 -0.62
N PRO A 167 6.72 18.74 -0.86
CA PRO A 167 7.28 18.70 -2.21
C PRO A 167 7.44 17.28 -2.73
N SER A 168 7.57 16.30 -1.86
CA SER A 168 7.60 14.89 -2.21
C SER A 168 7.01 14.03 -1.10
N GLN A 169 6.08 13.16 -1.46
CA GLN A 169 5.57 12.12 -0.58
C GLN A 169 6.58 10.97 -0.42
N ASN A 170 7.50 10.80 -1.38
CA ASN A 170 8.56 9.80 -1.37
C ASN A 170 9.94 10.45 -1.58
N PRO A 171 10.51 11.10 -0.54
CA PRO A 171 11.84 11.70 -0.62
C PRO A 171 12.95 10.74 -0.98
N ASP A 172 12.88 9.51 -0.46
CA ASP A 172 13.87 8.46 -0.70
C ASP A 172 13.96 8.10 -2.19
N GLY A 173 12.80 7.88 -2.79
CA GLY A 173 12.73 7.58 -4.21
C GLY A 173 13.19 8.75 -5.09
N GLN A 174 12.92 10.00 -4.70
CA GLN A 174 13.45 11.16 -5.41
C GLN A 174 14.97 11.19 -5.38
N VAL A 175 15.60 10.86 -4.26
CA VAL A 175 17.07 10.75 -4.20
C VAL A 175 17.56 9.60 -5.07
N LEU A 176 16.98 8.40 -4.97
CA LEU A 176 17.38 7.23 -5.75
C LEU A 176 17.29 7.47 -7.26
N VAL A 177 16.13 7.95 -7.73
CA VAL A 177 15.86 8.15 -9.15
C VAL A 177 16.75 9.26 -9.74
N LEU A 178 16.85 10.41 -9.05
CA LEU A 178 17.60 11.54 -9.58
C LEU A 178 19.11 11.33 -9.51
N ASP A 179 19.63 10.68 -8.47
CA ASP A 179 21.06 10.37 -8.37
C ASP A 179 21.45 9.36 -9.44
N HIS A 180 20.62 8.34 -9.70
CA HIS A 180 20.83 7.40 -10.80
C HIS A 180 20.79 8.11 -12.16
N TRP A 181 19.80 9.00 -12.38
CA TRP A 181 19.69 9.79 -13.60
C TRP A 181 20.95 10.59 -13.91
N TYR A 182 21.49 11.32 -12.92
CA TYR A 182 22.70 12.10 -13.11
C TYR A 182 23.97 11.24 -13.23
N LYS A 183 24.06 10.15 -12.46
CA LYS A 183 25.18 9.21 -12.50
C LYS A 183 25.32 8.53 -13.86
N THR A 184 24.21 8.22 -14.50
CA THR A 184 24.18 7.52 -15.79
C THR A 184 24.22 8.47 -17.00
N LYS A 185 24.12 9.80 -16.80
CA LYS A 185 24.20 10.81 -17.87
C LYS A 185 25.54 10.71 -18.62
N GLY A 186 25.47 10.53 -19.94
CA GLY A 186 26.67 10.39 -20.80
C GLY A 186 27.33 9.02 -20.78
N THR A 187 26.74 8.03 -20.14
CA THR A 187 27.19 6.62 -20.18
C THR A 187 26.31 5.79 -21.12
N SER A 188 26.68 4.51 -21.34
CA SER A 188 25.86 3.52 -22.05
C SER A 188 24.75 2.92 -21.14
N TYR A 189 24.75 3.22 -19.85
CA TYR A 189 23.81 2.65 -18.91
C TYR A 189 22.40 3.25 -19.03
N ASN A 190 21.41 2.45 -18.62
CA ASN A 190 20.01 2.87 -18.58
C ASN A 190 19.83 4.05 -17.61
N ARG A 191 19.18 5.10 -18.05
CA ARG A 191 18.93 6.29 -17.22
C ARG A 191 17.71 6.13 -16.29
N VAL A 192 16.83 5.19 -16.59
CA VAL A 192 15.71 4.84 -15.71
C VAL A 192 16.23 3.98 -14.57
N TYR A 193 15.88 4.33 -13.35
CA TYR A 193 16.24 3.57 -12.15
C TYR A 193 15.67 2.15 -12.26
N PRO A 194 16.49 1.10 -12.18
CA PRO A 194 16.07 -0.25 -12.57
C PRO A 194 15.40 -1.06 -11.46
N ASP A 195 15.23 -0.50 -10.26
CA ASP A 195 14.69 -1.19 -9.10
C ASP A 195 13.55 -0.40 -8.45
N LEU A 196 13.07 -0.86 -7.29
CA LEU A 196 12.05 -0.19 -6.51
C LEU A 196 12.55 1.19 -6.04
N TYR A 197 11.83 2.24 -6.42
CA TYR A 197 12.18 3.60 -6.01
C TYR A 197 11.68 4.00 -4.61
N HIS A 198 11.15 3.06 -3.86
CA HIS A 198 11.01 3.08 -2.42
C HIS A 198 11.65 1.80 -1.87
N LYS A 199 12.41 1.89 -0.78
CA LYS A 199 13.23 0.77 -0.26
C LYS A 199 12.51 -0.59 -0.26
N TYR A 200 11.22 -0.60 0.09
CA TYR A 200 10.44 -1.84 0.20
C TYR A 200 9.34 -1.95 -0.85
N VAL A 201 8.60 -0.88 -1.10
CA VAL A 201 7.28 -0.99 -1.72
C VAL A 201 7.21 -0.46 -3.16
N GLY A 202 8.22 0.30 -3.60
CA GLY A 202 8.23 0.85 -4.96
C GLY A 202 6.98 1.68 -5.26
N HIS A 203 6.26 1.32 -6.33
CA HIS A 203 5.01 1.98 -6.73
C HIS A 203 3.84 1.79 -5.74
N ASP A 204 3.93 0.77 -4.90
CA ASP A 204 2.91 0.49 -3.88
C ASP A 204 3.01 1.40 -2.64
N ASP A 205 3.91 2.41 -2.63
CA ASP A 205 3.87 3.48 -1.64
C ASP A 205 2.52 4.21 -1.67
N ASN A 206 1.87 4.28 -2.84
CA ASN A 206 0.51 4.75 -3.01
C ASN A 206 -0.55 3.64 -2.83
N ARG A 207 -0.31 2.65 -1.95
CA ARG A 207 -1.25 1.59 -1.55
C ARG A 207 -1.27 1.37 -0.04
N ASP A 208 -0.53 2.21 0.71
CA ASP A 208 -0.34 2.08 2.16
C ASP A 208 -1.28 2.97 3.00
N TRP A 209 -2.28 3.62 2.36
CA TRP A 209 -3.11 4.65 2.98
C TRP A 209 -4.15 4.14 4.00
N PHE A 210 -4.18 2.85 4.31
CA PHE A 210 -5.02 2.30 5.39
C PHE A 210 -4.28 1.33 6.32
N MET A 211 -3.14 0.77 5.88
CA MET A 211 -2.31 -0.09 6.73
C MET A 211 -1.23 0.69 7.47
N PHE A 212 -0.84 1.86 6.94
CA PHE A 212 0.14 2.78 7.54
C PHE A 212 1.44 2.10 7.93
N THR A 213 1.96 1.25 7.06
CA THR A 213 3.16 0.44 7.33
C THR A 213 4.44 1.22 7.11
N GLN A 214 4.44 2.16 6.13
CA GLN A 214 5.62 2.93 5.76
C GLN A 214 5.68 4.24 6.56
N ILE A 215 6.89 4.64 6.92
CA ILE A 215 7.10 5.83 7.76
C ILE A 215 6.63 7.11 7.06
N GLU A 216 6.77 7.19 5.74
CA GLU A 216 6.36 8.32 4.92
C GLU A 216 4.84 8.53 4.99
N THR A 217 4.07 7.44 4.89
CA THR A 217 2.61 7.46 5.06
C THR A 217 2.23 7.89 6.47
N ARG A 218 2.90 7.33 7.48
CA ARG A 218 2.65 7.70 8.89
C ARG A 218 2.93 9.16 9.17
N LEU A 219 4.04 9.70 8.65
CA LEU A 219 4.38 11.12 8.80
C LEU A 219 3.33 12.02 8.15
N ASN A 220 2.86 11.67 6.95
CA ASN A 220 1.79 12.40 6.29
C ASN A 220 0.51 12.40 7.13
N ILE A 221 0.03 11.21 7.51
CA ILE A 221 -1.22 11.07 8.27
C ILE A 221 -1.15 11.79 9.61
N GLU A 222 -0.15 11.50 10.43
CA GLU A 222 -0.04 12.04 11.78
C GLU A 222 0.24 13.55 11.79
N LYS A 223 1.23 14.01 10.99
CA LYS A 223 1.75 15.36 11.06
C LYS A 223 1.00 16.35 10.17
N VAL A 224 0.29 15.87 9.15
CA VAL A 224 -0.45 16.75 8.23
C VAL A 224 -1.95 16.49 8.30
N GLN A 225 -2.41 15.29 7.91
CA GLN A 225 -3.85 15.00 7.80
C GLN A 225 -4.57 15.11 9.15
N ASN A 226 -4.11 14.39 10.16
CA ASN A 226 -4.76 14.35 11.47
C ASN A 226 -4.53 15.64 12.27
N ARG A 227 -3.41 16.32 12.05
CA ARG A 227 -3.10 17.59 12.74
C ARG A 227 -3.92 18.75 12.21
N PHE A 228 -3.93 18.96 10.90
CA PHE A 228 -4.51 20.19 10.29
C PHE A 228 -5.93 20.00 9.80
N LYS A 229 -6.39 18.75 9.62
CA LYS A 229 -7.71 18.43 9.07
C LYS A 229 -8.00 19.24 7.78
N PRO A 230 -7.19 19.02 6.70
CA PRO A 230 -7.43 19.73 5.44
C PRO A 230 -8.85 19.53 4.93
N VAL A 231 -9.40 20.50 4.21
CA VAL A 231 -10.72 20.34 3.59
C VAL A 231 -10.64 19.71 2.21
N ILE A 232 -9.43 19.65 1.64
CA ILE A 232 -9.16 19.07 0.32
C ILE A 232 -7.69 18.66 0.24
N THR A 233 -7.45 17.56 -0.45
CA THR A 233 -6.09 17.05 -0.72
C THR A 233 -5.90 16.91 -2.23
N HIS A 234 -4.80 17.46 -2.77
CA HIS A 234 -4.41 17.35 -4.16
C HIS A 234 -3.10 16.58 -4.29
N ASP A 235 -3.19 15.44 -4.95
CA ASP A 235 -2.12 14.50 -5.25
C ASP A 235 -1.75 14.60 -6.73
N MET A 236 -0.53 15.05 -7.01
CA MET A 236 -0.07 15.31 -8.38
C MET A 236 0.72 14.13 -8.92
N HIS A 237 0.18 13.48 -9.95
CA HIS A 237 0.74 12.29 -10.60
C HIS A 237 1.09 12.50 -12.07
N GLN A 238 1.79 11.51 -12.64
CA GLN A 238 2.04 11.41 -14.07
C GLN A 238 1.66 10.02 -14.59
N GLN A 239 1.01 10.00 -15.74
CA GLN A 239 0.55 8.80 -16.43
C GLN A 239 1.42 8.44 -17.65
N GLY A 240 1.01 7.40 -18.38
CA GLY A 240 1.69 6.93 -19.59
C GLY A 240 1.84 8.02 -20.66
N THR A 241 2.97 8.00 -21.38
CA THR A 241 3.34 9.02 -22.39
C THR A 241 2.39 9.11 -23.59
N MET A 242 1.65 8.05 -23.89
CA MET A 242 0.71 8.00 -25.03
C MET A 242 -0.76 8.22 -24.65
N ASN A 243 -1.05 8.51 -23.37
CA ASN A 243 -2.41 8.81 -22.89
C ASN A 243 -2.81 10.27 -23.21
N SER A 244 -3.96 10.73 -22.71
CA SER A 244 -4.31 12.16 -22.67
C SER A 244 -3.17 12.95 -22.02
N ARG A 245 -3.01 14.24 -22.37
CA ARG A 245 -1.87 15.02 -21.81
C ARG A 245 -2.05 15.25 -20.30
N ILE A 246 -3.30 15.32 -19.87
CA ILE A 246 -3.67 15.34 -18.46
C ILE A 246 -5.09 14.82 -18.30
N PHE A 247 -5.37 14.05 -17.26
CA PHE A 247 -6.74 13.92 -16.78
C PHE A 247 -6.92 14.51 -15.37
N VAL A 248 -8.11 15.01 -15.12
CA VAL A 248 -8.56 15.62 -13.86
C VAL A 248 -9.92 15.04 -13.45
N PRO A 249 -10.37 15.19 -12.20
CA PRO A 249 -11.71 14.73 -11.81
C PRO A 249 -12.84 15.38 -12.67
N PRO A 250 -14.04 14.74 -12.75
CA PRO A 250 -14.42 13.51 -12.06
C PRO A 250 -13.77 12.26 -12.63
N PHE A 251 -13.78 11.19 -11.84
CA PHE A 251 -13.24 9.88 -12.21
C PHE A 251 -14.33 8.92 -12.69
N GLU A 252 -13.92 7.68 -13.02
CA GLU A 252 -14.83 6.61 -13.44
C GLU A 252 -15.54 5.96 -12.24
N ASP A 253 -16.58 5.20 -12.51
CA ASP A 253 -17.22 4.34 -11.52
C ASP A 253 -16.36 3.08 -11.25
N PRO A 254 -16.48 2.46 -10.05
CA PRO A 254 -17.36 2.85 -8.98
C PRO A 254 -16.71 3.81 -7.98
N PHE A 255 -17.57 4.46 -7.21
CA PHE A 255 -17.17 5.13 -5.96
C PHE A 255 -17.53 4.23 -4.78
N ASP A 256 -16.69 4.25 -3.74
CA ASP A 256 -17.03 3.64 -2.46
C ASP A 256 -18.31 4.26 -1.89
N GLU A 257 -19.25 3.44 -1.45
CA GLU A 257 -20.55 3.90 -0.93
C GLU A 257 -20.41 4.77 0.33
N ASN A 258 -19.33 4.61 1.09
CA ASN A 258 -19.02 5.42 2.27
C ASN A 258 -18.42 6.79 1.94
N MET A 259 -18.09 7.04 0.70
CA MET A 259 -17.69 8.38 0.25
C MET A 259 -18.92 9.26 0.14
N HIS A 260 -19.03 10.26 1.03
CA HIS A 260 -20.18 11.16 1.12
C HIS A 260 -20.45 11.85 -0.23
N PRO A 261 -21.71 11.98 -0.70
CA PRO A 261 -22.05 12.58 -1.99
C PRO A 261 -21.50 14.00 -2.20
N ILE A 262 -21.43 14.81 -1.14
CA ILE A 262 -20.82 16.16 -1.18
C ILE A 262 -19.34 16.11 -1.65
N LEU A 263 -18.60 15.08 -1.23
CA LEU A 263 -17.18 14.92 -1.59
C LEU A 263 -17.04 14.58 -3.07
N ARG A 264 -17.91 13.70 -3.59
CA ARG A 264 -17.94 13.33 -5.03
C ARG A 264 -18.15 14.56 -5.90
N ILE A 265 -19.15 15.38 -5.56
CA ILE A 265 -19.47 16.62 -6.31
C ILE A 265 -18.36 17.66 -6.09
N GLY A 266 -17.83 17.82 -4.89
CA GLY A 266 -16.72 18.72 -4.60
C GLY A 266 -15.48 18.41 -5.44
N GLN A 267 -15.14 17.12 -5.55
CA GLN A 267 -14.07 16.62 -6.39
C GLN A 267 -14.28 16.98 -7.87
N ALA A 268 -15.47 16.69 -8.40
CA ALA A 268 -15.83 17.01 -9.78
C ALA A 268 -15.78 18.52 -10.06
N THR A 269 -16.25 19.35 -9.12
CA THR A 269 -16.27 20.81 -9.25
C THR A 269 -14.85 21.37 -9.35
N VAL A 270 -13.92 20.94 -8.50
CA VAL A 270 -12.52 21.39 -8.58
C VAL A 270 -11.86 20.89 -9.85
N GLY A 271 -12.08 19.62 -10.22
CA GLY A 271 -11.53 19.05 -11.46
C GLY A 271 -11.99 19.82 -12.70
N GLN A 272 -13.26 20.21 -12.76
CA GLN A 272 -13.76 20.99 -13.90
C GLN A 272 -13.23 22.44 -13.89
N ALA A 273 -12.97 23.04 -12.72
CA ALA A 273 -12.29 24.32 -12.65
C ALA A 273 -10.84 24.23 -13.17
N MET A 274 -10.15 23.13 -12.87
CA MET A 274 -8.81 22.83 -13.41
C MET A 274 -8.84 22.64 -14.94
N ALA A 275 -9.78 21.83 -15.46
CA ALA A 275 -9.97 21.62 -16.89
C ALA A 275 -10.25 22.94 -17.62
N GLN A 276 -11.13 23.76 -17.06
CA GLN A 276 -11.44 25.08 -17.61
C GLN A 276 -10.20 25.99 -17.67
N ALA A 277 -9.39 26.02 -16.61
CA ALA A 277 -8.17 26.84 -16.57
C ALA A 277 -7.18 26.41 -17.65
N LEU A 278 -6.94 25.09 -17.79
CA LEU A 278 -6.05 24.54 -18.82
C LEU A 278 -6.53 24.91 -20.23
N ILE A 279 -7.79 24.68 -20.53
CA ILE A 279 -8.37 24.93 -21.85
C ILE A 279 -8.39 26.43 -22.15
N ALA A 280 -8.67 27.29 -21.17
CA ALA A 280 -8.64 28.74 -21.32
C ALA A 280 -7.24 29.28 -21.63
N GLU A 281 -6.19 28.62 -21.18
CA GLU A 281 -4.80 28.89 -21.52
C GLU A 281 -4.38 28.25 -22.87
N GLY A 282 -5.29 27.62 -23.60
CA GLY A 282 -4.99 26.94 -24.87
C GLY A 282 -4.25 25.61 -24.73
N LYS A 283 -4.28 24.98 -23.55
CA LYS A 283 -3.64 23.71 -23.29
C LYS A 283 -4.50 22.56 -23.80
N GLU A 284 -3.92 21.76 -24.69
CA GLU A 284 -4.59 20.67 -25.38
C GLU A 284 -4.46 19.34 -24.60
N GLY A 285 -5.27 18.34 -24.95
CA GLY A 285 -5.15 16.98 -24.42
C GLY A 285 -5.70 16.81 -22.98
N VAL A 286 -6.62 17.69 -22.58
CA VAL A 286 -7.26 17.66 -21.26
C VAL A 286 -8.43 16.67 -21.26
N ALA A 287 -8.45 15.75 -20.32
CA ALA A 287 -9.50 14.74 -20.15
C ALA A 287 -10.07 14.72 -18.72
N TRP A 288 -11.26 14.17 -18.58
CA TRP A 288 -11.88 13.83 -17.31
C TRP A 288 -12.74 12.58 -17.50
N LYS A 289 -13.13 11.93 -16.38
CA LYS A 289 -13.79 10.63 -16.39
C LYS A 289 -12.97 9.62 -17.18
N GLU A 290 -11.73 9.43 -16.74
CA GLU A 290 -10.75 8.54 -17.39
C GLU A 290 -9.85 7.90 -16.33
N GLY A 291 -9.55 6.61 -16.49
CA GLY A 291 -8.42 5.89 -15.96
C GLY A 291 -8.30 5.70 -14.44
N TYR A 292 -9.29 6.07 -13.63
CA TYR A 292 -9.21 6.02 -12.18
C TYR A 292 -10.60 5.89 -11.53
N ASP A 293 -10.73 5.01 -10.53
CA ASP A 293 -11.90 4.86 -9.68
C ASP A 293 -11.65 5.29 -8.22
N MET A 294 -12.70 5.36 -7.41
CA MET A 294 -12.64 5.77 -6.00
C MET A 294 -13.15 4.68 -5.06
N TRP A 295 -12.78 3.42 -5.31
CA TRP A 295 -13.35 2.28 -4.58
C TRP A 295 -12.61 1.95 -3.27
N THR A 296 -11.29 1.82 -3.25
CA THR A 296 -10.55 1.28 -2.11
C THR A 296 -9.88 2.35 -1.24
N PRO A 297 -9.83 2.21 0.11
CA PRO A 297 -9.10 3.12 1.00
C PRO A 297 -7.57 3.05 0.82
N ALA A 298 -7.05 2.04 0.12
CA ALA A 298 -5.61 1.86 -0.09
C ALA A 298 -4.91 3.08 -0.68
N ARG A 299 -5.64 3.94 -1.40
CA ARG A 299 -5.13 5.14 -2.08
C ARG A 299 -5.75 6.44 -1.59
N GLN A 300 -6.72 6.43 -0.68
CA GLN A 300 -7.60 7.58 -0.46
C GLN A 300 -8.11 7.74 0.97
N TYR A 301 -7.23 7.60 1.95
CA TYR A 301 -7.52 7.89 3.36
C TYR A 301 -8.40 9.14 3.55
N MET A 302 -8.06 10.22 2.81
CA MET A 302 -8.65 11.56 2.95
C MET A 302 -10.17 11.57 2.73
N VAL A 303 -10.70 10.78 1.79
CA VAL A 303 -12.14 10.83 1.47
C VAL A 303 -13.02 10.33 2.62
N TYR A 304 -12.48 9.42 3.41
CA TYR A 304 -13.16 8.92 4.62
C TYR A 304 -12.98 9.85 5.83
N HIS A 305 -12.18 10.92 5.64
CA HIS A 305 -11.93 11.99 6.62
C HIS A 305 -12.52 13.33 6.16
N GLY A 306 -13.55 13.27 5.32
CA GLY A 306 -14.32 14.45 4.90
C GLY A 306 -13.65 15.34 3.85
N GLN A 307 -12.62 14.83 3.15
CA GLN A 307 -11.83 15.60 2.18
C GLN A 307 -11.96 15.00 0.78
N PRO A 308 -12.41 15.74 -0.23
CA PRO A 308 -12.21 15.30 -1.60
C PRO A 308 -10.72 15.11 -1.89
N ARG A 309 -10.35 13.98 -2.48
CA ARG A 309 -9.02 13.75 -3.03
C ARG A 309 -9.03 14.12 -4.50
N ILE A 310 -8.24 15.11 -4.87
CA ILE A 310 -7.97 15.45 -6.26
C ILE A 310 -6.73 14.68 -6.69
N LEU A 311 -6.84 13.85 -7.70
CA LEU A 311 -5.73 13.25 -8.40
C LEU A 311 -5.65 13.92 -9.77
N THR A 312 -4.47 14.40 -10.16
CA THR A 312 -4.20 14.87 -11.52
C THR A 312 -3.09 14.04 -12.11
N GLU A 313 -3.28 13.53 -13.33
CA GLU A 313 -2.35 12.63 -14.02
C GLU A 313 -1.87 13.27 -15.32
N ILE A 314 -0.66 13.82 -15.33
CA ILE A 314 -0.05 14.44 -16.50
C ILE A 314 0.77 13.40 -17.28
N ALA A 315 0.67 13.36 -18.62
CA ALA A 315 1.46 12.43 -19.42
C ALA A 315 2.97 12.60 -19.16
N SER A 316 3.66 11.48 -18.95
CA SER A 316 5.11 11.45 -18.71
C SER A 316 5.92 11.72 -19.97
N VAL A 317 7.20 12.02 -19.77
CA VAL A 317 8.30 11.95 -20.73
C VAL A 317 9.29 10.87 -20.27
N ASN A 318 10.44 10.74 -20.92
CA ASN A 318 11.51 9.84 -20.48
C ASN A 318 12.31 10.49 -19.33
N LEU A 319 11.71 10.55 -18.13
CA LEU A 319 12.15 11.35 -16.99
C LEU A 319 12.29 12.83 -17.36
N ALA A 320 13.47 13.30 -17.73
CA ALA A 320 13.68 14.68 -18.16
C ALA A 320 14.03 14.81 -19.65
N ASP A 321 14.10 13.72 -20.40
CA ASP A 321 14.32 13.77 -21.84
C ASP A 321 12.99 13.85 -22.60
N PRO A 322 12.88 14.66 -23.65
CA PRO A 322 11.68 14.78 -24.46
C PRO A 322 11.19 13.43 -25.01
N PHE A 323 9.89 13.26 -25.04
CA PHE A 323 9.26 12.14 -25.71
C PHE A 323 8.77 12.56 -27.08
N VAL A 324 9.18 11.83 -28.11
CA VAL A 324 8.77 12.02 -29.49
C VAL A 324 7.95 10.82 -29.92
N ASN A 325 6.84 11.06 -30.63
CA ASN A 325 6.02 9.96 -31.15
C ASN A 325 6.90 9.02 -32.00
N PRO A 326 6.92 7.71 -31.68
CA PRO A 326 7.68 6.74 -32.46
C PRO A 326 7.33 6.71 -33.95
N ALA A 327 6.11 7.12 -34.32
CA ALA A 327 5.63 7.23 -35.70
C ALA A 327 6.08 8.53 -36.40
N GLY A 328 6.81 9.43 -35.72
CA GLY A 328 7.34 10.71 -36.26
C GLY A 328 6.81 11.93 -35.51
N LYS A 329 7.61 13.02 -35.50
CA LYS A 329 7.26 14.29 -34.83
C LYS A 329 6.01 14.97 -35.40
N ASP A 330 5.63 14.69 -36.62
CA ASP A 330 4.44 15.17 -37.32
C ASP A 330 3.16 14.37 -36.94
N LYS A 331 3.31 13.28 -36.19
CA LYS A 331 2.19 12.47 -35.70
C LYS A 331 1.83 12.88 -34.29
N PRO A 332 0.56 13.27 -34.02
CA PRO A 332 0.12 13.67 -32.70
C PRO A 332 0.28 12.58 -31.66
N LEU A 333 0.46 13.00 -30.38
CA LEU A 333 0.53 12.08 -29.24
C LEU A 333 -0.85 11.89 -28.60
N GLY A 334 -1.11 10.68 -28.15
CA GLY A 334 -2.34 10.33 -27.43
C GLY A 334 -3.59 10.18 -28.29
N PRO A 335 -4.77 10.10 -27.68
CA PRO A 335 -6.06 10.01 -28.38
C PRO A 335 -6.29 11.23 -29.29
N GLN A 336 -6.91 11.01 -30.44
CA GLN A 336 -7.17 12.07 -31.43
C GLN A 336 -8.65 12.35 -31.68
N GLU A 337 -9.55 11.54 -31.13
CA GLU A 337 -10.99 11.73 -31.32
C GLU A 337 -11.55 12.68 -30.25
N PRO A 338 -12.07 13.87 -30.63
CA PRO A 338 -12.74 14.74 -29.68
C PRO A 338 -14.00 14.07 -29.09
N ARG A 339 -14.16 14.20 -27.77
CA ARG A 339 -15.31 13.70 -27.02
C ARG A 339 -15.75 14.76 -26.01
N TRP A 340 -16.94 14.61 -25.43
CA TRP A 340 -17.44 15.55 -24.41
C TRP A 340 -16.51 15.67 -23.19
N ASN A 341 -15.80 14.60 -22.86
CA ASN A 341 -14.82 14.53 -21.78
C ASN A 341 -13.35 14.68 -22.26
N PHE A 342 -13.15 14.95 -23.56
CA PHE A 342 -11.86 15.18 -24.19
C PHE A 342 -12.02 16.13 -25.40
N PRO A 343 -12.37 17.42 -25.16
CA PRO A 343 -12.84 18.31 -26.23
C PRO A 343 -11.75 18.78 -27.19
N MET A 344 -10.48 18.78 -26.78
CA MET A 344 -9.36 19.34 -27.53
C MET A 344 -8.17 18.38 -27.51
N PRO A 345 -8.10 17.43 -28.48
CA PRO A 345 -6.98 16.51 -28.61
C PRO A 345 -5.64 17.21 -28.79
N TYR A 346 -4.55 16.59 -28.31
CA TYR A 346 -3.21 17.15 -28.44
C TYR A 346 -2.70 17.02 -29.86
N SER A 347 -2.30 18.15 -30.48
CA SER A 347 -2.00 18.24 -31.89
C SER A 347 -0.53 17.98 -32.27
N LYS A 348 0.38 17.84 -31.28
CA LYS A 348 1.84 17.76 -31.52
C LYS A 348 2.38 16.35 -31.28
N GLY A 349 3.44 16.01 -31.99
CA GLY A 349 4.14 14.71 -31.84
C GLY A 349 5.34 14.73 -30.89
N GLU A 350 5.51 15.78 -30.11
CA GLU A 350 6.57 15.90 -29.11
C GLU A 350 5.98 16.40 -27.78
N TRP A 351 6.43 15.82 -26.67
CA TRP A 351 6.07 16.19 -25.30
C TRP A 351 7.33 16.37 -24.45
N LYS A 352 7.39 17.45 -23.68
CA LYS A 352 8.59 17.84 -22.93
C LYS A 352 8.31 18.04 -21.47
N LEU A 353 9.36 17.97 -20.65
CA LEU A 353 9.29 18.26 -19.22
C LEU A 353 8.71 19.65 -18.93
N ALA A 354 9.07 20.66 -19.75
CA ALA A 354 8.54 22.03 -19.61
C ALA A 354 7.00 22.08 -19.65
N GLN A 355 6.38 21.26 -20.51
CA GLN A 355 4.93 21.22 -20.65
C GLN A 355 4.28 20.52 -19.44
N ILE A 356 4.91 19.46 -18.90
CA ILE A 356 4.44 18.80 -17.66
C ILE A 356 4.44 19.81 -16.53
N VAL A 357 5.55 20.55 -16.36
CA VAL A 357 5.68 21.58 -15.32
C VAL A 357 4.63 22.68 -15.50
N ASP A 358 4.40 23.15 -16.70
CA ASP A 358 3.43 24.19 -17.01
C ASP A 358 1.99 23.75 -16.73
N TYR A 359 1.60 22.55 -17.14
CA TYR A 359 0.29 21.97 -16.84
C TYR A 359 0.12 21.77 -15.33
N GLY A 360 1.15 21.25 -14.64
CA GLY A 360 1.15 21.05 -13.20
C GLY A 360 0.95 22.34 -12.40
N VAL A 361 1.63 23.42 -12.79
CA VAL A 361 1.45 24.74 -12.16
C VAL A 361 0.02 25.25 -12.37
N THR A 362 -0.52 25.14 -13.59
CA THR A 362 -1.89 25.61 -13.88
C THR A 362 -2.93 24.88 -13.05
N VAL A 363 -2.89 23.54 -12.98
CA VAL A 363 -3.91 22.79 -12.21
C VAL A 363 -3.78 23.04 -10.71
N ALA A 364 -2.56 23.11 -10.17
CA ALA A 364 -2.35 23.41 -8.76
C ALA A 364 -2.90 24.78 -8.39
N MET A 365 -2.55 25.82 -9.15
CA MET A 365 -3.03 27.19 -8.91
C MET A 365 -4.54 27.32 -9.09
N ALA A 366 -5.13 26.68 -10.11
CA ALA A 366 -6.57 26.69 -10.35
C ALA A 366 -7.36 26.02 -9.20
N GLY A 367 -6.89 24.87 -8.71
CA GLY A 367 -7.50 24.18 -7.58
C GLY A 367 -7.45 25.02 -6.30
N ILE A 368 -6.29 25.56 -5.96
CA ILE A 368 -6.10 26.42 -4.77
C ILE A 368 -6.99 27.67 -4.88
N GLN A 369 -7.01 28.33 -6.04
CA GLN A 369 -7.82 29.54 -6.26
C GLN A 369 -9.33 29.25 -6.14
N HIS A 370 -9.79 28.11 -6.68
CA HIS A 370 -11.19 27.71 -6.55
C HIS A 370 -11.60 27.54 -5.07
N VAL A 371 -10.78 26.87 -4.28
CA VAL A 371 -11.05 26.66 -2.85
C VAL A 371 -11.02 27.98 -2.07
N ALA A 372 -10.07 28.86 -2.35
CA ALA A 372 -9.96 30.17 -1.71
C ALA A 372 -11.18 31.07 -2.05
N LYS A 373 -11.59 31.10 -3.31
CA LYS A 373 -12.75 31.89 -3.77
C LYS A 373 -14.05 31.43 -3.13
N TYR A 374 -14.25 30.15 -2.97
CA TYR A 374 -15.45 29.55 -2.39
C TYR A 374 -15.24 29.07 -0.95
N ARG A 375 -14.38 29.75 -0.20
CA ARG A 375 -13.94 29.44 1.17
C ARG A 375 -15.05 28.96 2.10
N ALA A 376 -16.12 29.75 2.21
CA ALA A 376 -17.24 29.45 3.10
C ALA A 376 -17.95 28.15 2.72
N THR A 377 -18.21 27.95 1.42
CA THR A 377 -18.85 26.73 0.90
C THR A 377 -18.02 25.47 1.23
N TRP A 378 -16.69 25.54 1.10
CA TRP A 378 -15.81 24.41 1.40
C TRP A 378 -15.81 24.05 2.87
N LEU A 379 -15.75 25.05 3.77
CA LEU A 379 -15.84 24.82 5.23
C LEU A 379 -17.23 24.34 5.65
N GLU A 380 -18.29 24.87 5.03
CA GLU A 380 -19.65 24.42 5.29
C GLU A 380 -19.89 22.98 4.85
N ASN A 381 -19.39 22.60 3.68
CA ASN A 381 -19.45 21.22 3.18
C ASN A 381 -18.66 20.27 4.07
N PHE A 382 -17.47 20.67 4.52
CA PHE A 382 -16.65 19.91 5.45
C PHE A 382 -17.39 19.66 6.78
N TYR A 383 -18.00 20.71 7.34
CA TYR A 383 -18.86 20.59 8.53
C TYR A 383 -20.04 19.67 8.31
N LYS A 384 -20.77 19.79 7.19
CA LYS A 384 -21.95 18.95 6.89
C LYS A 384 -21.60 17.49 6.78
N VAL A 385 -20.51 17.13 6.10
CA VAL A 385 -20.05 15.74 6.00
C VAL A 385 -19.81 15.14 7.37
N HIS A 386 -19.10 15.81 8.25
CA HIS A 386 -18.82 15.31 9.60
C HIS A 386 -20.04 15.30 10.48
N ARG A 387 -20.91 16.32 10.37
CA ARG A 387 -22.20 16.36 11.08
C ARG A 387 -23.07 15.15 10.72
N ASP A 388 -23.13 14.78 9.46
CA ASP A 388 -23.94 13.67 9.00
C ASP A 388 -23.37 12.33 9.54
N TRP A 389 -22.06 12.17 9.60
CA TRP A 389 -21.44 10.99 10.21
C TRP A 389 -21.62 10.90 11.73
N VAL A 390 -21.46 11.97 12.48
CA VAL A 390 -21.70 11.93 13.95
C VAL A 390 -23.18 11.69 14.29
N ASN A 391 -24.09 12.00 13.38
CA ASN A 391 -25.53 11.76 13.49
C ASN A 391 -26.01 10.53 12.70
N TRP A 392 -25.09 9.63 12.34
CA TRP A 392 -25.40 8.43 11.57
C TRP A 392 -26.54 7.64 12.21
N LYS A 393 -27.57 7.29 11.43
CA LYS A 393 -28.74 6.50 11.81
C LYS A 393 -28.98 5.30 10.89
N GLY A 394 -28.02 5.06 9.96
CA GLY A 394 -28.08 3.94 9.05
C GLY A 394 -27.54 2.65 9.68
N THR A 395 -27.39 1.65 8.85
CA THR A 395 -26.77 0.36 9.20
C THR A 395 -25.39 0.22 8.56
N PRO A 396 -24.47 -0.46 9.23
CA PRO A 396 -24.53 -1.00 10.59
C PRO A 396 -24.53 0.12 11.67
N TYR A 397 -25.05 -0.20 12.84
CA TYR A 397 -24.95 0.68 14.01
C TYR A 397 -23.55 0.68 14.61
N ALA A 398 -22.94 -0.50 14.73
CA ALA A 398 -21.60 -0.68 15.30
C ALA A 398 -20.96 -1.98 14.82
N PHE A 399 -19.67 -2.09 15.07
CA PHE A 399 -18.91 -3.35 14.99
C PHE A 399 -18.42 -3.73 16.40
N VAL A 400 -18.48 -5.01 16.70
CA VAL A 400 -18.01 -5.54 17.99
C VAL A 400 -16.85 -6.50 17.75
N VAL A 401 -15.72 -6.21 18.38
CA VAL A 401 -14.56 -7.10 18.45
C VAL A 401 -14.64 -7.85 19.78
N PRO A 402 -15.00 -9.14 19.80
CA PRO A 402 -15.09 -9.92 21.04
C PRO A 402 -13.77 -9.94 21.80
N ALA A 403 -13.83 -9.94 23.13
CA ALA A 403 -12.62 -9.94 23.99
C ALA A 403 -11.74 -11.19 23.79
N ALA A 404 -12.37 -12.33 23.47
CA ALA A 404 -11.65 -13.56 23.18
C ALA A 404 -11.33 -13.63 21.69
N GLN A 405 -10.06 -13.56 21.35
CA GLN A 405 -9.54 -13.60 19.98
C GLN A 405 -8.49 -14.69 19.82
N ARG A 406 -8.41 -15.29 18.63
CA ARG A 406 -7.42 -16.33 18.31
C ARG A 406 -6.01 -15.77 18.29
N ASP A 407 -5.82 -14.62 17.65
CA ASP A 407 -4.54 -13.92 17.56
C ASP A 407 -4.60 -12.53 18.23
N PRO A 408 -4.19 -12.40 19.50
CA PRO A 408 -4.19 -11.13 20.21
C PRO A 408 -3.21 -10.10 19.60
N MET A 409 -2.12 -10.53 18.94
CA MET A 409 -1.20 -9.65 18.25
C MET A 409 -1.88 -8.99 17.05
N ALA A 410 -2.50 -9.79 16.17
CA ALA A 410 -3.22 -9.26 15.01
C ALA A 410 -4.43 -8.40 15.40
N THR A 411 -5.12 -8.75 16.50
CA THR A 411 -6.22 -7.95 17.05
C THR A 411 -5.73 -6.58 17.50
N LYS A 412 -4.60 -6.54 18.23
CA LYS A 412 -3.97 -5.29 18.65
C LYS A 412 -3.59 -4.44 17.43
N GLU A 413 -2.89 -5.03 16.44
CA GLU A 413 -2.49 -4.34 15.19
C GLU A 413 -3.72 -3.79 14.45
N MET A 414 -4.82 -4.53 14.34
CA MET A 414 -6.07 -4.05 13.73
C MET A 414 -6.65 -2.84 14.46
N LEU A 415 -6.71 -2.91 15.78
CA LEU A 415 -7.22 -1.80 16.59
C LEU A 415 -6.28 -0.58 16.52
N GLU A 416 -4.96 -0.77 16.47
CA GLU A 416 -3.98 0.32 16.28
C GLU A 416 -4.11 0.99 14.90
N ILE A 417 -4.42 0.23 13.84
CA ILE A 417 -4.72 0.80 12.51
C ILE A 417 -5.95 1.70 12.58
N LEU A 418 -7.02 1.24 13.22
CA LEU A 418 -8.25 2.03 13.39
C LEU A 418 -8.00 3.29 14.25
N GLU A 419 -7.29 3.15 15.38
CA GLU A 419 -6.92 4.27 16.26
C GLU A 419 -6.05 5.30 15.53
N PHE A 420 -5.04 4.84 14.76
CA PHE A 420 -4.18 5.71 13.97
C PHE A 420 -4.94 6.48 12.88
N GLY A 421 -6.00 5.86 12.35
CA GLY A 421 -6.97 6.49 11.45
C GLY A 421 -8.02 7.36 12.16
N ASP A 422 -7.78 7.77 13.40
CA ASP A 422 -8.67 8.61 14.23
C ASP A 422 -10.06 7.98 14.52
N VAL A 423 -10.20 6.66 14.42
CA VAL A 423 -11.43 5.95 14.79
C VAL A 423 -11.55 5.82 16.32
N GLU A 424 -12.68 6.21 16.87
CA GLU A 424 -12.98 6.05 18.29
C GLU A 424 -13.31 4.60 18.62
N LEU A 425 -12.54 4.03 19.53
CA LEU A 425 -12.69 2.68 20.04
C LEU A 425 -13.23 2.71 21.46
N HIS A 426 -14.25 1.93 21.76
CA HIS A 426 -14.85 1.89 23.09
C HIS A 426 -14.71 0.49 23.69
N ARG A 427 -14.19 0.39 24.92
CA ARG A 427 -14.11 -0.87 25.65
C ARG A 427 -15.35 -1.07 26.51
N ALA A 428 -15.97 -2.23 26.42
CA ALA A 428 -17.06 -2.60 27.32
C ALA A 428 -16.53 -2.88 28.72
N THR A 429 -17.09 -2.20 29.74
CA THR A 429 -16.69 -2.36 31.16
C THR A 429 -17.54 -3.41 31.89
N ALA A 430 -18.67 -3.83 31.31
CA ALA A 430 -19.53 -4.89 31.76
C ALA A 430 -19.96 -5.77 30.57
N PRO A 431 -20.40 -7.02 30.82
CA PRO A 431 -21.02 -7.84 29.78
C PRO A 431 -22.28 -7.17 29.20
N PHE A 432 -22.50 -7.37 27.90
CA PHE A 432 -23.67 -6.82 27.20
C PHE A 432 -24.19 -7.77 26.12
N SER A 433 -25.38 -7.49 25.60
CA SER A 433 -25.99 -8.23 24.50
C SER A 433 -26.16 -7.33 23.29
N ALA A 434 -25.78 -7.81 22.10
CA ALA A 434 -26.02 -7.13 20.83
C ALA A 434 -26.16 -8.16 19.71
N GLY A 435 -27.01 -7.92 18.70
CA GLY A 435 -27.19 -8.81 17.56
C GLY A 435 -27.53 -10.28 17.92
N GLY A 436 -28.20 -10.51 19.05
CA GLY A 436 -28.55 -11.86 19.54
C GLY A 436 -27.36 -12.62 20.16
N LYS A 437 -26.20 -12.00 20.36
CA LYS A 437 -25.02 -12.58 21.02
C LYS A 437 -24.74 -11.90 22.36
N GLN A 438 -24.03 -12.63 23.25
CA GLN A 438 -23.50 -12.14 24.51
C GLN A 438 -22.02 -11.82 24.37
N TYR A 439 -21.61 -10.64 24.83
CA TYR A 439 -20.23 -10.20 24.83
C TYR A 439 -19.73 -9.95 26.23
N PRO A 440 -18.57 -10.50 26.62
CA PRO A 440 -17.99 -10.24 27.93
C PRO A 440 -17.44 -8.81 28.03
N ALA A 441 -17.23 -8.35 29.26
CA ALA A 441 -16.42 -7.18 29.53
C ALA A 441 -15.03 -7.31 28.83
N GLY A 442 -14.50 -6.19 28.36
CA GLY A 442 -13.25 -6.17 27.59
C GLY A 442 -13.43 -6.24 26.06
N SER A 443 -14.64 -6.60 25.58
CA SER A 443 -14.95 -6.50 24.14
C SER A 443 -14.88 -5.04 23.67
N VAL A 444 -14.42 -4.82 22.44
CA VAL A 444 -14.28 -3.47 21.87
C VAL A 444 -15.45 -3.19 20.92
N VAL A 445 -16.06 -2.03 21.08
CA VAL A 445 -17.18 -1.55 20.26
C VAL A 445 -16.70 -0.37 19.41
N VAL A 446 -16.90 -0.47 18.11
CA VAL A 446 -16.63 0.61 17.12
C VAL A 446 -17.98 1.11 16.62
N LYS A 447 -18.46 2.24 17.13
CA LYS A 447 -19.71 2.86 16.67
C LYS A 447 -19.48 3.53 15.33
N VAL A 448 -20.46 3.41 14.42
CA VAL A 448 -20.37 4.14 13.13
C VAL A 448 -20.69 5.62 13.30
N ALA A 449 -21.58 5.96 14.25
CA ALA A 449 -21.91 7.36 14.58
C ALA A 449 -20.74 8.04 15.34
N GLN A 450 -19.73 8.48 14.57
CA GLN A 450 -18.55 9.19 15.08
C GLN A 450 -17.94 10.06 13.94
N PRO A 451 -17.01 11.00 14.22
CA PRO A 451 -16.47 11.91 13.20
C PRO A 451 -15.90 11.19 11.98
N TYR A 452 -15.21 10.06 12.17
CA TYR A 452 -14.63 9.26 11.09
C TYR A 452 -15.34 7.90 10.94
N GLY A 453 -16.65 7.92 11.10
CA GLY A 453 -17.53 6.77 10.87
C GLY A 453 -17.41 6.18 9.47
N ALA A 454 -17.16 7.02 8.45
CA ALA A 454 -16.87 6.56 7.09
C ALA A 454 -15.67 5.62 7.05
N PHE A 455 -14.55 6.00 7.70
CA PHE A 455 -13.35 5.17 7.73
C PHE A 455 -13.57 3.88 8.51
N ALA A 456 -14.20 3.98 9.69
CA ALA A 456 -14.53 2.82 10.49
C ALA A 456 -15.41 1.82 9.72
N LYS A 457 -16.45 2.31 9.03
CA LYS A 457 -17.37 1.49 8.25
C LYS A 457 -16.68 0.83 7.08
N THR A 458 -15.98 1.59 6.24
CA THR A 458 -15.31 1.03 5.04
C THR A 458 -14.24 0.00 5.38
N MET A 459 -13.54 0.17 6.51
CA MET A 459 -12.52 -0.78 6.98
C MET A 459 -13.09 -2.08 7.54
N LEU A 460 -14.29 -2.04 8.14
CA LEU A 460 -14.83 -3.17 8.89
C LEU A 460 -15.99 -3.89 8.21
N GLU A 461 -16.68 -3.28 7.25
CA GLU A 461 -17.74 -3.96 6.51
C GLU A 461 -17.20 -4.92 5.44
N VAL A 462 -18.06 -5.85 5.03
CA VAL A 462 -17.80 -6.69 3.84
C VAL A 462 -18.04 -5.86 2.58
N GLN A 463 -17.08 -5.85 1.67
CA GLN A 463 -17.24 -5.13 0.42
C GLN A 463 -18.05 -5.94 -0.59
N HIS A 464 -18.95 -5.23 -1.29
CA HIS A 464 -19.75 -5.72 -2.40
C HIS A 464 -19.47 -4.86 -3.63
N TYR A 465 -18.39 -5.18 -4.34
CA TYR A 465 -18.02 -4.44 -5.55
C TYR A 465 -19.08 -4.65 -6.64
N PRO A 466 -19.56 -3.58 -7.30
CA PRO A 466 -20.60 -3.71 -8.33
C PRO A 466 -20.09 -4.47 -9.56
N ASP A 467 -20.98 -5.26 -10.18
CA ASP A 467 -20.70 -5.98 -11.43
C ASP A 467 -20.80 -4.99 -12.63
N LEU A 468 -19.75 -4.23 -12.85
CA LEU A 468 -19.65 -3.28 -13.96
C LEU A 468 -19.21 -4.02 -15.23
N ARG A 469 -19.90 -3.77 -16.34
CA ARG A 469 -19.63 -4.39 -17.63
C ARG A 469 -19.45 -3.34 -18.71
N LEU A 470 -18.51 -3.56 -19.64
CA LEU A 470 -18.29 -2.69 -20.79
C LEU A 470 -19.56 -2.56 -21.67
N PHE A 471 -20.39 -3.61 -21.68
CA PHE A 471 -21.73 -3.65 -22.27
C PHE A 471 -22.54 -4.81 -21.66
N PRO A 472 -23.88 -4.79 -21.70
CA PRO A 472 -24.70 -5.86 -21.12
C PRO A 472 -24.30 -7.26 -21.62
N GLY A 473 -23.90 -8.16 -20.69
CA GLY A 473 -23.40 -9.50 -21.00
C GLY A 473 -21.98 -9.55 -21.57
N GLY A 474 -21.28 -8.43 -21.62
CA GLY A 474 -19.90 -8.31 -22.05
C GLY A 474 -18.88 -8.63 -20.96
N PRO A 475 -17.57 -8.43 -21.26
CA PRO A 475 -16.52 -8.58 -20.28
C PRO A 475 -16.65 -7.56 -19.14
N PRO A 476 -16.13 -7.88 -17.93
CA PRO A 476 -16.14 -6.95 -16.83
C PRO A 476 -15.29 -5.72 -17.12
N GLU A 477 -15.71 -4.58 -16.58
CA GLU A 477 -14.90 -3.39 -16.50
C GLU A 477 -13.86 -3.58 -15.37
N PRO A 478 -12.56 -3.55 -15.68
CA PRO A 478 -11.53 -3.79 -14.66
C PRO A 478 -11.53 -2.67 -13.62
N PRO A 479 -11.50 -2.98 -12.32
CA PRO A 479 -11.23 -1.96 -11.31
C PRO A 479 -9.81 -1.42 -11.46
N TYR A 480 -9.60 -0.22 -10.99
CA TYR A 480 -8.26 0.37 -10.99
C TYR A 480 -7.28 -0.41 -10.07
N ASP A 481 -7.77 -0.96 -8.98
CA ASP A 481 -6.98 -1.74 -8.01
C ASP A 481 -7.81 -2.95 -7.51
N VAL A 482 -7.78 -3.25 -6.23
CA VAL A 482 -8.48 -4.39 -5.63
C VAL A 482 -9.92 -4.08 -5.27
N THR A 483 -10.75 -5.10 -5.15
CA THR A 483 -12.18 -4.99 -4.84
C THR A 483 -12.51 -5.24 -3.37
N ALA A 484 -11.60 -5.84 -2.60
CA ALA A 484 -11.78 -6.12 -1.18
C ALA A 484 -10.64 -5.57 -0.31
N HIS A 485 -11.03 -5.08 0.86
CA HIS A 485 -10.11 -4.55 1.87
C HIS A 485 -10.65 -4.75 3.31
N THR A 486 -11.55 -5.72 3.52
CA THR A 486 -12.18 -6.02 4.82
C THR A 486 -11.11 -6.33 5.86
N LEU A 487 -10.82 -5.37 6.74
CA LEU A 487 -9.64 -5.39 7.59
C LEU A 487 -9.62 -6.60 8.53
N TRP A 488 -10.73 -6.93 9.18
CA TRP A 488 -10.77 -8.05 10.11
C TRP A 488 -10.52 -9.41 9.43
N MET A 489 -10.99 -9.59 8.19
CA MET A 489 -10.70 -10.80 7.41
C MET A 489 -9.22 -10.89 7.05
N LEU A 490 -8.61 -9.76 6.63
CA LEU A 490 -7.17 -9.67 6.35
C LEU A 490 -6.34 -9.96 7.60
N MET A 491 -6.75 -9.42 8.75
CA MET A 491 -6.01 -9.57 10.01
C MET A 491 -6.26 -10.91 10.72
N GLY A 492 -7.26 -11.68 10.33
CA GLY A 492 -7.61 -12.94 11.02
C GLY A 492 -8.27 -12.73 12.38
N VAL A 493 -9.03 -11.66 12.53
CA VAL A 493 -9.71 -11.23 13.75
C VAL A 493 -11.21 -11.46 13.62
N ASP A 494 -11.86 -11.91 14.68
CA ASP A 494 -13.30 -12.07 14.70
C ASP A 494 -13.96 -10.72 14.99
N VAL A 495 -14.87 -10.28 14.14
CA VAL A 495 -15.64 -9.05 14.26
C VAL A 495 -17.10 -9.33 13.92
N ASP A 496 -18.00 -8.87 14.76
CA ASP A 496 -19.44 -8.96 14.55
C ASP A 496 -20.01 -7.60 14.14
N GLN A 497 -20.68 -7.55 12.99
CA GLN A 497 -21.43 -6.39 12.54
C GLN A 497 -22.79 -6.36 13.22
N ILE A 498 -23.14 -5.24 13.85
CA ILE A 498 -24.38 -5.06 14.62
C ILE A 498 -25.25 -4.00 13.94
N GLU A 499 -26.42 -4.42 13.48
CA GLU A 499 -27.33 -3.57 12.71
C GLU A 499 -28.17 -2.62 13.58
N GLN A 500 -28.53 -3.08 14.77
CA GLN A 500 -29.47 -2.35 15.65
C GLN A 500 -28.78 -1.75 16.87
N PRO A 501 -29.26 -0.62 17.37
CA PRO A 501 -28.78 -0.05 18.62
C PRO A 501 -28.90 -1.05 19.79
N PHE A 502 -27.98 -0.95 20.72
CA PHE A 502 -27.93 -1.75 21.93
C PHE A 502 -27.42 -0.93 23.13
N ASP A 503 -27.71 -1.38 24.35
CA ASP A 503 -27.20 -0.77 25.55
C ASP A 503 -25.97 -1.50 26.05
N ALA A 504 -24.89 -0.76 26.32
CA ALA A 504 -23.66 -1.27 26.89
C ALA A 504 -22.95 -0.17 27.71
N GLN A 505 -22.30 -0.57 28.80
CA GLN A 505 -21.41 0.30 29.54
C GLN A 505 -20.08 0.38 28.81
N LEU A 506 -19.81 1.51 28.20
CA LEU A 506 -18.66 1.73 27.32
C LEU A 506 -17.76 2.84 27.85
N GLU A 507 -16.44 2.62 27.78
CA GLU A 507 -15.41 3.60 28.06
C GLU A 507 -14.59 3.85 26.78
N LEU A 508 -14.41 5.12 26.41
CA LEU A 508 -13.54 5.50 25.29
C LEU A 508 -12.09 5.10 25.60
N MET A 509 -11.49 4.33 24.72
CA MET A 509 -10.08 3.93 24.82
C MET A 509 -9.19 5.13 24.48
N LYS A 510 -8.25 5.44 25.36
CA LYS A 510 -7.24 6.50 25.13
C LYS A 510 -6.07 6.02 24.27
N GLN A 511 -5.83 4.72 24.30
CA GLN A 511 -4.76 4.05 23.58
C GLN A 511 -5.05 2.56 23.51
N VAL A 512 -4.77 1.96 22.37
CA VAL A 512 -4.77 0.50 22.22
C VAL A 512 -3.60 -0.09 23.00
N THR A 513 -3.90 -1.05 23.83
CA THR A 513 -2.90 -1.77 24.64
C THR A 513 -3.03 -3.26 24.40
N PRO A 514 -1.91 -4.02 24.45
CA PRO A 514 -1.97 -5.48 24.35
C PRO A 514 -2.87 -6.08 25.42
N ALA A 515 -3.48 -7.23 25.11
CA ALA A 515 -4.18 -8.02 26.12
C ALA A 515 -3.23 -8.37 27.28
N ALA A 516 -3.76 -8.39 28.50
CA ALA A 516 -2.96 -8.75 29.67
C ALA A 516 -2.42 -10.19 29.50
N SER A 517 -1.11 -10.34 29.63
CA SER A 517 -0.44 -11.63 29.58
C SER A 517 0.54 -11.77 30.74
N THR A 518 0.67 -12.98 31.25
CA THR A 518 1.60 -13.31 32.33
C THR A 518 2.51 -14.44 31.91
N LEU A 519 3.81 -14.29 32.16
CA LEU A 519 4.72 -15.39 32.00
C LEU A 519 4.55 -16.37 33.19
N PRO A 520 4.37 -17.68 32.95
CA PRO A 520 4.33 -18.66 34.03
C PRO A 520 5.69 -18.73 34.74
N SER A 521 5.72 -19.21 35.98
CA SER A 521 6.96 -19.58 36.67
C SER A 521 7.74 -20.58 35.78
N LYS A 522 9.08 -20.59 35.89
CA LYS A 522 9.94 -21.40 35.02
C LYS A 522 9.46 -22.89 35.02
N PRO A 523 8.97 -23.39 33.89
CA PRO A 523 8.51 -24.79 33.81
C PRO A 523 9.70 -25.74 33.80
N LYS A 524 9.47 -27.00 34.22
CA LYS A 524 10.51 -28.00 34.20
C LYS A 524 10.76 -28.60 32.81
N TYR A 525 9.74 -28.58 31.94
CA TYR A 525 9.83 -29.18 30.61
C TYR A 525 9.85 -28.13 29.49
N ALA A 526 8.80 -27.30 29.32
CA ALA A 526 8.74 -26.34 28.23
C ALA A 526 7.79 -25.17 28.53
N TYR A 527 8.09 -24.01 27.94
CA TYR A 527 7.11 -22.97 27.68
C TYR A 527 6.31 -23.32 26.43
N LEU A 528 5.01 -23.00 26.44
CA LEU A 528 4.09 -23.23 25.32
C LEU A 528 3.52 -21.92 24.84
N VAL A 529 3.46 -21.72 23.51
CA VAL A 529 2.75 -20.64 22.83
C VAL A 529 1.84 -21.27 21.79
N GLY A 530 0.59 -20.83 21.69
CA GLY A 530 -0.38 -21.30 20.70
C GLY A 530 0.11 -21.00 19.27
N PRO A 531 -0.23 -21.84 18.30
CA PRO A 531 0.18 -21.64 16.90
C PRO A 531 -0.64 -20.58 16.17
N GLU A 532 -1.77 -20.16 16.76
CA GLU A 532 -2.75 -19.27 16.13
C GLU A 532 -2.19 -17.83 15.94
N SER A 533 -1.31 -17.41 16.86
CA SER A 533 -0.70 -16.09 16.83
C SER A 533 0.63 -16.06 16.09
N ASN A 534 0.82 -15.00 15.28
CA ASN A 534 2.10 -14.71 14.63
C ASN A 534 3.21 -14.35 15.65
N ALA A 535 2.85 -14.04 16.90
CA ALA A 535 3.81 -13.78 17.98
C ALA A 535 4.81 -14.93 18.19
N GLY A 536 4.41 -16.19 17.92
CA GLY A 536 5.30 -17.34 17.96
C GLY A 536 6.48 -17.24 16.99
N PHE A 537 6.29 -16.67 15.81
CA PHE A 537 7.36 -16.44 14.82
C PHE A 537 8.26 -15.26 15.22
N LYS A 538 7.70 -14.21 15.81
CA LYS A 538 8.48 -13.12 16.40
C LYS A 538 9.39 -13.63 17.53
N ALA A 539 8.85 -14.47 18.40
CA ALA A 539 9.64 -15.17 19.43
C ALA A 539 10.69 -16.08 18.83
N LEU A 540 10.37 -16.86 17.78
CA LEU A 540 11.29 -17.78 17.11
C LEU A 540 12.56 -17.08 16.65
N ALA A 541 12.47 -15.92 16.02
CA ALA A 541 13.62 -15.17 15.51
C ALA A 541 14.61 -14.84 16.65
N GLU A 542 14.13 -14.37 17.78
CA GLU A 542 14.96 -14.02 18.95
C GLU A 542 15.49 -15.26 19.67
N LEU A 543 14.68 -16.32 19.77
CA LEU A 543 15.08 -17.62 20.35
C LEU A 543 16.19 -18.28 19.52
N GLN A 544 16.15 -18.19 18.19
CA GLN A 544 17.20 -18.68 17.32
C GLN A 544 18.52 -17.93 17.52
N LYS A 545 18.48 -16.61 17.64
CA LYS A 545 19.66 -15.77 17.96
C LYS A 545 20.28 -16.17 19.32
N ALA A 546 19.43 -16.54 20.28
CA ALA A 546 19.84 -17.00 21.61
C ALA A 546 20.19 -18.48 21.68
N ASN A 547 20.18 -19.21 20.55
CA ASN A 547 20.41 -20.66 20.46
C ASN A 547 19.47 -21.48 21.35
N VAL A 548 18.25 -21.02 21.60
CA VAL A 548 17.26 -21.77 22.37
C VAL A 548 16.57 -22.79 21.46
N PRO A 549 16.54 -24.10 21.84
CA PRO A 549 15.82 -25.09 21.06
C PRO A 549 14.31 -24.83 21.04
N VAL A 550 13.73 -24.88 19.84
CA VAL A 550 12.30 -24.68 19.60
C VAL A 550 11.73 -25.86 18.84
N TYR A 551 10.57 -26.32 19.26
CA TYR A 551 9.85 -27.42 18.65
C TYR A 551 8.40 -27.04 18.38
N ARG A 552 7.75 -27.79 17.49
CA ARG A 552 6.32 -27.69 17.18
C ARG A 552 5.66 -29.03 17.46
N ALA A 553 4.54 -29.06 18.17
CA ALA A 553 3.77 -30.28 18.36
C ALA A 553 3.19 -30.78 17.03
N ALA A 554 3.36 -32.06 16.69
CA ALA A 554 2.77 -32.61 15.45
C ALA A 554 1.26 -32.84 15.58
N LYS A 555 0.77 -33.05 16.81
CA LYS A 555 -0.64 -33.31 17.11
C LYS A 555 -1.09 -32.44 18.28
N GLY A 556 -2.41 -32.25 18.39
CA GLY A 556 -3.00 -31.65 19.59
C GLY A 556 -2.77 -32.51 20.84
N PHE A 557 -2.73 -31.88 22.01
CA PHE A 557 -2.52 -32.54 23.28
C PHE A 557 -3.19 -31.77 24.44
N GLU A 558 -3.39 -32.48 25.55
CA GLU A 558 -3.90 -31.90 26.81
C GLU A 558 -2.76 -31.71 27.81
N ALA A 559 -2.68 -30.54 28.43
CA ALA A 559 -1.75 -30.29 29.53
C ALA A 559 -2.32 -29.26 30.51
N ASN A 560 -2.16 -29.52 31.81
CA ASN A 560 -2.63 -28.63 32.88
C ASN A 560 -4.14 -28.23 32.75
N GLY A 561 -4.99 -29.15 32.25
CA GLY A 561 -6.42 -28.91 32.05
C GLY A 561 -6.77 -28.01 30.88
N LYS A 562 -5.82 -27.79 29.93
CA LYS A 562 -6.01 -27.03 28.69
C LYS A 562 -5.66 -27.85 27.47
N SER A 563 -6.43 -27.66 26.41
CA SER A 563 -6.17 -28.23 25.09
C SER A 563 -5.20 -27.34 24.31
N PHE A 564 -4.23 -27.95 23.65
CA PHE A 564 -3.26 -27.31 22.78
C PHE A 564 -3.38 -27.88 21.38
N ALA A 565 -3.43 -27.01 20.37
CA ALA A 565 -3.60 -27.41 18.97
C ALA A 565 -2.31 -27.99 18.36
N PRO A 566 -2.40 -28.72 17.22
CA PRO A 566 -1.25 -29.04 16.40
C PRO A 566 -0.46 -27.77 16.05
N GLY A 567 0.86 -27.84 16.04
CA GLY A 567 1.71 -26.69 15.79
C GLY A 567 2.01 -25.82 17.01
N THR A 568 1.51 -26.16 18.21
CA THR A 568 1.89 -25.45 19.44
C THR A 568 3.41 -25.39 19.58
N TRP A 569 3.91 -24.18 19.81
CA TRP A 569 5.33 -23.94 20.03
C TRP A 569 5.73 -24.49 21.40
N MET A 570 6.77 -25.30 21.43
CA MET A 570 7.37 -25.84 22.64
C MET A 570 8.81 -25.36 22.73
N ILE A 571 9.10 -24.54 23.74
CA ILE A 571 10.35 -23.80 23.88
C ILE A 571 11.06 -24.27 25.15
N ALA A 572 12.32 -24.70 25.02
CA ALA A 572 13.13 -25.17 26.15
C ALA A 572 13.23 -24.11 27.27
N PRO A 573 13.19 -24.48 28.55
CA PRO A 573 13.11 -23.56 29.68
C PRO A 573 14.48 -22.96 30.05
N ALA A 574 15.08 -22.22 29.12
CA ALA A 574 16.33 -21.49 29.31
C ALA A 574 16.05 -20.06 29.87
N PRO A 575 17.01 -19.45 30.62
CA PRO A 575 16.87 -18.08 31.10
C PRO A 575 16.63 -17.05 29.96
N ALA A 576 17.28 -17.22 28.82
CA ALA A 576 17.07 -16.41 27.64
C ALA A 576 15.65 -16.56 27.11
N ALA A 577 15.09 -17.77 27.09
CA ALA A 577 13.72 -18.03 26.66
C ALA A 577 12.69 -17.27 27.50
N ALA A 578 12.84 -17.29 28.82
CA ALA A 578 11.94 -16.57 29.72
C ALA A 578 11.90 -15.07 29.42
N LYS A 579 13.06 -14.44 29.26
CA LYS A 579 13.17 -13.01 28.96
C LYS A 579 12.56 -12.66 27.59
N ILE A 580 12.83 -13.45 26.56
CA ILE A 580 12.30 -13.24 25.21
C ILE A 580 10.77 -13.37 25.22
N LEU A 581 10.25 -14.46 25.83
CA LEU A 581 8.82 -14.70 25.90
C LEU A 581 8.09 -13.65 26.74
N GLU A 582 8.70 -13.14 27.81
CA GLU A 582 8.16 -12.02 28.58
C GLU A 582 8.01 -10.76 27.73
N THR A 583 9.05 -10.43 26.96
CA THR A 583 9.02 -9.28 26.07
C THR A 583 7.94 -9.43 25.01
N VAL A 584 7.94 -10.56 24.29
CA VAL A 584 6.95 -10.82 23.23
C VAL A 584 5.52 -10.83 23.79
N ALA A 585 5.31 -11.46 24.94
CA ALA A 585 3.99 -11.50 25.59
C ALA A 585 3.49 -10.10 25.97
N LYS A 586 4.36 -9.25 26.52
CA LYS A 586 4.04 -7.85 26.85
C LYS A 586 3.71 -7.01 25.61
N GLU A 587 4.45 -7.20 24.52
CA GLU A 587 4.24 -6.44 23.28
C GLU A 587 3.00 -6.88 22.50
N THR A 588 2.67 -8.18 22.53
CA THR A 588 1.68 -8.80 21.64
C THR A 588 0.40 -9.25 22.34
N GLY A 589 0.42 -9.38 23.65
CA GLY A 589 -0.71 -9.95 24.42
C GLY A 589 -0.84 -11.48 24.32
N VAL A 590 0.11 -12.17 23.62
CA VAL A 590 0.04 -13.62 23.51
C VAL A 590 0.19 -14.31 24.85
N GLN A 591 -0.63 -15.34 25.07
CA GLN A 591 -0.57 -16.12 26.32
C GLN A 591 0.57 -17.14 26.24
N VAL A 592 1.40 -17.16 27.28
CA VAL A 592 2.48 -18.15 27.47
C VAL A 592 2.08 -19.10 28.58
N HIS A 593 2.15 -20.41 28.32
CA HIS A 593 1.88 -21.46 29.31
C HIS A 593 3.16 -22.21 29.65
N GLY A 594 3.18 -22.88 30.78
CA GLY A 594 4.31 -23.72 31.18
C GLY A 594 3.86 -25.15 31.45
N ILE A 595 4.68 -26.13 31.10
CA ILE A 595 4.45 -27.54 31.43
C ILE A 595 5.69 -28.18 32.04
N ASP A 596 5.47 -29.09 33.01
CA ASP A 596 6.54 -29.76 33.76
C ASP A 596 6.83 -31.15 33.23
N ARG A 597 6.04 -31.69 32.33
CA ARG A 597 6.16 -33.02 31.72
C ARG A 597 5.98 -32.97 30.22
N ALA A 598 6.64 -33.86 29.51
CA ALA A 598 6.46 -34.05 28.08
C ALA A 598 5.01 -34.43 27.75
N PRO A 599 4.42 -33.86 26.69
CA PRO A 599 3.02 -34.13 26.36
C PRO A 599 2.78 -35.50 25.69
N GLY A 600 3.87 -36.28 25.39
CA GLY A 600 3.76 -37.59 24.79
C GLY A 600 3.34 -37.60 23.31
N VAL A 601 3.53 -36.50 22.60
CA VAL A 601 3.26 -36.38 21.17
C VAL A 601 4.56 -36.24 20.37
N ASP A 602 4.54 -36.65 19.12
CA ASP A 602 5.60 -36.36 18.16
C ASP A 602 5.68 -34.86 17.88
N GLY A 603 6.78 -34.41 17.32
CA GLY A 603 6.98 -32.99 17.03
C GLY A 603 7.94 -32.75 15.87
N TYR A 604 8.11 -31.50 15.57
CA TYR A 604 9.10 -30.98 14.61
C TYR A 604 10.09 -30.11 15.36
N ARG A 605 11.38 -30.47 15.29
CA ARG A 605 12.45 -29.60 15.77
C ARG A 605 12.72 -28.53 14.70
N VAL A 606 12.49 -27.28 15.02
CA VAL A 606 12.83 -26.18 14.11
C VAL A 606 14.35 -26.10 13.97
N LYS A 607 14.84 -26.04 12.73
CA LYS A 607 16.29 -25.98 12.50
C LYS A 607 16.86 -24.71 13.13
N PRO A 608 17.86 -24.81 14.01
CA PRO A 608 18.51 -23.62 14.58
C PRO A 608 19.13 -22.75 13.50
N GLY A 609 18.90 -21.42 13.58
CA GLY A 609 19.50 -20.47 12.66
C GLY A 609 19.10 -20.67 11.19
N THR A 610 17.87 -21.15 10.92
CA THR A 610 17.37 -21.35 9.53
C THR A 610 17.72 -20.15 8.65
N ARG A 611 18.40 -20.40 7.52
CA ARG A 611 18.89 -19.39 6.59
C ARG A 611 17.92 -19.27 5.42
N ILE A 612 17.31 -18.10 5.28
CA ILE A 612 16.30 -17.85 4.27
C ILE A 612 16.92 -17.03 3.13
N GLY A 613 16.85 -17.51 1.90
CA GLY A 613 17.17 -16.78 0.69
C GLY A 613 15.91 -16.18 0.09
N LEU A 614 15.79 -14.84 0.06
CA LEU A 614 14.73 -14.16 -0.66
C LEU A 614 15.19 -13.85 -2.09
N TYR A 615 14.66 -14.55 -3.08
CA TYR A 615 14.90 -14.21 -4.48
C TYR A 615 14.02 -13.02 -4.89
N ARG A 616 14.41 -11.82 -4.44
CA ARG A 616 13.56 -10.62 -4.54
C ARG A 616 13.25 -10.22 -5.99
N GLY A 617 14.24 -10.31 -6.88
CA GLY A 617 14.18 -9.75 -8.24
C GLY A 617 14.25 -8.22 -8.24
N ALA A 618 14.79 -7.62 -9.29
CA ALA A 618 14.78 -6.17 -9.51
C ALA A 618 13.35 -5.72 -9.87
N ASN A 619 12.91 -4.60 -9.29
CA ASN A 619 11.60 -3.98 -9.53
C ASN A 619 10.39 -4.93 -9.32
N VAL A 620 10.52 -5.92 -8.44
CA VAL A 620 9.43 -6.83 -8.06
C VAL A 620 8.85 -6.37 -6.71
N MET A 621 7.74 -5.63 -6.74
CA MET A 621 7.11 -5.04 -5.54
C MET A 621 6.79 -6.09 -4.46
N PRO A 622 6.17 -7.26 -4.76
CA PRO A 622 5.94 -8.27 -3.74
C PRO A 622 7.22 -8.74 -3.04
N GLY A 623 8.37 -8.76 -3.76
CA GLY A 623 9.67 -9.08 -3.17
C GLY A 623 10.14 -8.03 -2.16
N GLY A 624 9.90 -6.78 -2.44
CA GLY A 624 10.20 -5.68 -1.52
C GLY A 624 9.28 -5.67 -0.29
N TRP A 625 7.98 -5.92 -0.47
CA TRP A 625 7.04 -6.10 0.63
C TRP A 625 7.42 -7.27 1.54
N MET A 626 7.82 -8.39 0.95
CA MET A 626 8.29 -9.58 1.69
C MET A 626 9.58 -9.28 2.48
N MET A 627 10.50 -8.47 1.90
CA MET A 627 11.70 -8.01 2.60
C MET A 627 11.34 -7.20 3.85
N TRP A 628 10.41 -6.23 3.72
CA TRP A 628 9.90 -5.46 4.85
C TRP A 628 9.30 -6.37 5.92
N LEU A 629 8.47 -7.32 5.52
CA LEU A 629 7.81 -8.27 6.42
C LEU A 629 8.84 -9.09 7.22
N PHE A 630 9.87 -9.62 6.57
CA PHE A 630 10.90 -10.42 7.22
C PHE A 630 11.73 -9.60 8.21
N GLU A 631 12.01 -8.32 7.90
CA GLU A 631 12.67 -7.40 8.83
C GLU A 631 11.78 -7.13 10.08
N GLN A 632 10.44 -6.96 9.92
CA GLN A 632 9.52 -6.76 11.05
C GLN A 632 9.48 -7.95 12.02
N TYR A 633 9.67 -9.16 11.49
CA TYR A 633 9.72 -10.39 12.31
C TYR A 633 11.14 -10.76 12.75
N GLY A 634 12.18 -10.07 12.29
CA GLY A 634 13.57 -10.31 12.65
C GLY A 634 14.13 -11.62 12.09
N PHE A 635 13.62 -12.13 10.96
CA PHE A 635 14.06 -13.37 10.34
C PHE A 635 15.51 -13.27 9.84
N ASN A 636 16.24 -14.37 9.92
CA ASN A 636 17.57 -14.52 9.34
C ASN A 636 17.45 -14.75 7.83
N PHE A 637 17.42 -13.68 7.04
CA PHE A 637 17.30 -13.77 5.59
C PHE A 637 18.36 -12.93 4.86
N GLN A 638 18.60 -13.29 3.62
CA GLN A 638 19.44 -12.55 2.69
C GLN A 638 18.76 -12.52 1.31
N VAL A 639 18.95 -11.41 0.58
CA VAL A 639 18.54 -11.35 -0.82
C VAL A 639 19.46 -12.23 -1.65
N VAL A 640 18.88 -13.18 -2.38
CA VAL A 640 19.63 -14.08 -3.27
C VAL A 640 20.18 -13.26 -4.43
N SER A 641 21.48 -13.38 -4.68
CA SER A 641 22.19 -12.68 -5.75
C SER A 641 22.75 -13.65 -6.80
N ALA A 642 23.03 -13.14 -7.99
CA ALA A 642 23.70 -13.93 -9.04
C ALA A 642 25.09 -14.49 -8.59
N GLU A 643 25.77 -13.79 -7.69
CA GLU A 643 27.06 -14.25 -7.11
C GLU A 643 26.92 -15.55 -6.32
N ASP A 644 25.77 -15.78 -5.67
CA ASP A 644 25.52 -16.98 -4.85
C ASP A 644 25.57 -18.27 -5.70
N PHE A 645 25.25 -18.16 -6.97
CA PHE A 645 25.29 -19.27 -7.93
C PHE A 645 26.69 -19.69 -8.37
N LYS A 646 27.72 -18.94 -8.01
CA LYS A 646 29.11 -19.36 -8.21
C LYS A 646 29.54 -20.42 -7.20
N GLY A 647 28.86 -20.47 -6.03
CA GLY A 647 29.09 -21.44 -4.97
C GLY A 647 28.02 -22.51 -4.86
N ASP A 648 28.02 -23.21 -3.72
CA ASP A 648 26.98 -24.14 -3.31
C ASP A 648 25.86 -23.38 -2.57
N LEU A 649 24.65 -23.37 -3.13
CA LEU A 649 23.49 -22.73 -2.54
C LEU A 649 23.13 -23.34 -1.18
N ALA A 650 23.32 -24.65 -0.98
CA ALA A 650 23.03 -25.34 0.29
C ALA A 650 23.99 -24.92 1.41
N ALA A 651 25.20 -24.48 1.07
CA ALA A 651 26.11 -23.91 2.06
C ALA A 651 25.62 -22.57 2.62
N LYS A 652 24.76 -21.86 1.86
CA LYS A 652 24.29 -20.52 2.19
C LYS A 652 22.83 -20.48 2.63
N TYR A 653 21.97 -21.29 2.04
CA TYR A 653 20.52 -21.27 2.27
C TYR A 653 19.98 -22.64 2.68
N ASP A 654 18.94 -22.63 3.50
CA ASP A 654 18.12 -23.79 3.83
C ASP A 654 16.79 -23.75 3.09
N THR A 655 16.26 -22.53 2.94
CA THR A 655 15.02 -22.24 2.20
C THR A 655 15.26 -21.08 1.26
N ILE A 656 14.81 -21.21 0.00
CA ILE A 656 14.72 -20.10 -0.94
C ILE A 656 13.23 -19.79 -1.17
N VAL A 657 12.86 -18.50 -1.16
CA VAL A 657 11.48 -18.08 -1.38
C VAL A 657 11.37 -17.20 -2.63
N PHE A 658 10.34 -17.47 -3.44
CA PHE A 658 9.93 -16.69 -4.60
C PHE A 658 8.69 -15.88 -4.25
N PRO A 659 8.79 -14.53 -4.15
CA PRO A 659 7.62 -13.68 -4.02
C PRO A 659 6.77 -13.73 -5.29
N SER A 660 5.50 -13.34 -5.22
CA SER A 660 4.67 -13.24 -6.41
C SER A 660 5.30 -12.30 -7.46
N GLY A 661 5.07 -12.61 -8.74
CA GLY A 661 5.61 -11.80 -9.86
C GLY A 661 7.02 -12.14 -10.31
N LEU A 662 7.71 -13.09 -9.69
CA LEU A 662 9.03 -13.55 -10.11
C LEU A 662 8.90 -14.59 -11.23
N LEU A 663 9.17 -14.17 -12.46
CA LEU A 663 9.10 -15.03 -13.63
C LEU A 663 10.46 -15.70 -13.92
N ARG A 664 10.47 -16.83 -14.66
CA ARG A 664 11.71 -17.49 -15.10
C ARG A 664 12.69 -16.54 -15.75
N GLN A 665 12.20 -15.61 -16.60
CA GLN A 665 13.04 -14.62 -17.27
C GLN A 665 13.74 -13.67 -16.30
N ASN A 666 13.12 -13.32 -15.16
CA ASN A 666 13.75 -12.49 -14.13
C ASN A 666 14.95 -13.23 -13.49
N ILE A 667 14.87 -14.56 -13.38
CA ILE A 667 15.93 -15.41 -12.82
C ILE A 667 17.03 -15.63 -13.88
N VAL A 668 16.67 -16.09 -15.07
CA VAL A 668 17.62 -16.50 -16.10
C VAL A 668 18.32 -15.31 -16.74
N ARG A 669 17.59 -14.25 -17.09
CA ARG A 669 18.13 -13.07 -17.77
C ARG A 669 18.48 -11.94 -16.81
N GLY A 670 17.64 -11.68 -15.82
CA GLY A 670 17.79 -10.58 -14.87
C GLY A 670 17.95 -9.23 -15.54
N LEU A 671 18.69 -8.32 -14.90
CA LEU A 671 19.09 -7.06 -15.50
C LEU A 671 20.23 -7.28 -16.51
N ASP A 672 20.21 -6.53 -17.61
CA ASP A 672 21.23 -6.58 -18.64
C ASP A 672 22.54 -5.93 -18.14
N PRO A 673 23.66 -6.67 -18.01
CA PRO A 673 24.94 -6.12 -17.56
C PRO A 673 25.56 -5.08 -18.51
N ALA A 674 25.16 -5.06 -19.79
CA ALA A 674 25.62 -4.04 -20.72
C ALA A 674 24.94 -2.66 -20.49
N ARG A 675 23.81 -2.67 -19.85
CA ARG A 675 22.97 -1.49 -19.62
C ARG A 675 22.87 -1.08 -18.14
N ASN A 676 23.48 -1.82 -17.21
CA ASN A 676 23.42 -1.55 -15.78
C ASN A 676 24.81 -1.73 -15.16
N ASP A 677 25.25 -0.78 -14.31
CA ASP A 677 26.56 -0.79 -13.68
C ASP A 677 26.75 -2.05 -12.80
N PRO A 678 27.71 -2.92 -13.10
CA PRO A 678 27.95 -4.13 -12.32
C PRO A 678 28.29 -3.87 -10.84
N LYS A 679 28.84 -2.70 -10.53
CA LYS A 679 29.18 -2.35 -9.13
C LYS A 679 27.95 -2.17 -8.26
N GLU A 680 26.81 -1.83 -8.85
CA GLU A 680 25.54 -1.61 -8.11
C GLU A 680 24.57 -2.76 -8.33
N TRP A 681 24.52 -3.31 -9.55
CA TRP A 681 23.42 -4.14 -10.00
C TRP A 681 23.78 -5.61 -10.22
N ALA A 682 25.02 -6.03 -9.92
CA ALA A 682 25.44 -7.42 -10.10
C ALA A 682 24.54 -8.44 -9.36
N TRP A 683 23.95 -8.04 -8.25
CA TRP A 683 23.03 -8.88 -7.48
C TRP A 683 21.77 -9.27 -8.27
N ALA A 684 21.32 -8.41 -9.18
CA ALA A 684 20.10 -8.57 -9.97
C ALA A 684 20.35 -9.07 -11.40
N PHE A 685 21.58 -9.40 -11.75
CA PHE A 685 21.90 -9.99 -13.04
C PHE A 685 21.33 -11.41 -13.16
N GLY A 686 21.14 -11.87 -14.38
CA GLY A 686 20.64 -13.20 -14.63
C GLY A 686 21.67 -14.29 -14.29
N VAL A 687 21.16 -15.42 -13.80
CA VAL A 687 22.00 -16.58 -13.44
C VAL A 687 22.22 -17.54 -14.62
N GLY A 688 21.58 -17.30 -15.77
CA GLY A 688 21.64 -18.18 -16.95
C GLY A 688 20.94 -19.52 -16.73
N GLU A 689 20.98 -20.38 -17.74
CA GLU A 689 20.40 -21.72 -17.68
C GLU A 689 21.14 -22.64 -16.70
N GLU A 690 22.44 -22.45 -16.52
CA GLU A 690 23.22 -23.20 -15.54
C GLU A 690 22.76 -22.86 -14.11
N GLY A 691 22.59 -21.59 -13.81
CA GLY A 691 22.06 -21.16 -12.50
C GLY A 691 20.63 -21.64 -12.26
N TRP A 692 19.79 -21.62 -13.31
CA TRP A 692 18.46 -22.21 -13.24
C TRP A 692 18.49 -23.69 -12.85
N LYS A 693 19.38 -24.48 -13.49
CA LYS A 693 19.58 -25.88 -13.13
C LYS A 693 20.09 -26.05 -11.70
N LYS A 694 21.10 -25.27 -11.28
CA LYS A 694 21.62 -25.30 -9.89
C LYS A 694 20.53 -25.04 -8.86
N LEU A 695 19.59 -24.15 -9.14
CA LEU A 695 18.46 -23.85 -8.27
C LEU A 695 17.52 -25.07 -8.12
N GLY A 696 17.22 -25.76 -9.22
CA GLY A 696 16.45 -27.01 -9.18
C GLY A 696 17.19 -28.12 -8.42
N ASP A 697 18.50 -28.24 -8.64
CA ASP A 697 19.36 -29.22 -7.96
C ASP A 697 19.46 -28.94 -6.44
N PHE A 698 19.51 -27.67 -6.03
CA PHE A 698 19.43 -27.27 -4.61
C PHE A 698 18.21 -27.90 -3.93
N VAL A 699 17.04 -27.82 -4.55
CA VAL A 699 15.82 -28.41 -3.97
C VAL A 699 15.92 -29.93 -3.98
N ARG A 700 16.27 -30.57 -5.10
CA ARG A 700 16.34 -32.05 -5.19
C ARG A 700 17.33 -32.65 -4.21
N ASN A 701 18.35 -31.91 -3.81
CA ASN A 701 19.39 -32.34 -2.87
C ASN A 701 19.07 -32.06 -1.39
N GLY A 702 17.90 -31.49 -1.06
CA GLY A 702 17.46 -31.34 0.34
C GLY A 702 17.12 -29.91 0.73
N GLY A 703 17.28 -28.93 -0.17
CA GLY A 703 16.83 -27.56 0.04
C GLY A 703 15.30 -27.41 0.00
N THR A 704 14.81 -26.28 0.46
CA THR A 704 13.39 -25.96 0.43
C THR A 704 13.13 -24.80 -0.52
N LEU A 705 12.09 -24.90 -1.37
CA LEU A 705 11.59 -23.82 -2.19
C LEU A 705 10.17 -23.48 -1.76
N VAL A 706 9.91 -22.18 -1.51
CA VAL A 706 8.56 -21.65 -1.29
C VAL A 706 8.24 -20.69 -2.45
N ALA A 707 7.10 -20.86 -3.10
CA ALA A 707 6.66 -19.98 -4.18
C ALA A 707 5.27 -19.44 -3.90
N VAL A 708 5.09 -18.12 -4.11
CA VAL A 708 3.85 -17.40 -3.78
C VAL A 708 3.20 -16.84 -5.05
N GLY A 709 1.87 -16.92 -5.14
CA GLY A 709 1.07 -16.31 -6.19
C GLY A 709 1.51 -16.76 -7.58
N SER A 710 1.73 -15.83 -8.49
CA SER A 710 2.12 -16.13 -9.88
C SER A 710 3.48 -16.83 -10.03
N SER A 711 4.36 -16.77 -9.01
CA SER A 711 5.64 -17.47 -9.01
C SER A 711 5.53 -18.99 -8.80
N VAL A 712 4.34 -19.48 -8.46
CA VAL A 712 4.06 -20.93 -8.46
C VAL A 712 4.30 -21.56 -9.84
N ASP A 713 3.96 -20.82 -10.92
CA ASP A 713 4.24 -21.32 -12.28
C ASP A 713 5.76 -21.39 -12.57
N THR A 714 6.54 -20.46 -12.02
CA THR A 714 8.01 -20.49 -12.10
C THR A 714 8.58 -21.71 -11.34
N ALA A 715 8.08 -21.99 -10.13
CA ALA A 715 8.48 -23.18 -9.37
C ALA A 715 8.05 -24.48 -10.07
N ARG A 716 6.84 -24.49 -10.68
CA ARG A 716 6.35 -25.63 -11.47
C ARG A 716 7.28 -25.93 -12.64
N GLN A 717 7.72 -24.92 -13.38
CA GLN A 717 8.68 -25.07 -14.48
C GLN A 717 10.07 -25.53 -14.02
N LEU A 718 10.53 -25.03 -12.86
CA LEU A 718 11.86 -25.36 -12.31
C LEU A 718 11.95 -26.82 -11.86
N LEU A 719 10.90 -27.34 -11.25
CA LEU A 719 10.90 -28.63 -10.56
C LEU A 719 10.06 -29.69 -11.25
N ASP A 720 9.38 -29.34 -12.34
CA ASP A 720 8.40 -30.18 -13.05
C ASP A 720 7.30 -30.71 -12.11
N LEU A 721 6.71 -29.77 -11.32
CA LEU A 721 5.69 -30.13 -10.34
C LEU A 721 4.40 -30.63 -11.04
N PRO A 722 3.76 -31.70 -10.51
CA PRO A 722 2.60 -32.33 -11.12
C PRO A 722 1.31 -31.54 -10.88
N ILE A 723 1.31 -30.25 -11.22
CA ILE A 723 0.16 -29.35 -11.11
C ILE A 723 -0.15 -28.69 -12.44
N GLU A 724 -1.43 -28.46 -12.68
CA GLU A 724 -1.96 -27.73 -13.83
C GLU A 724 -2.78 -26.54 -13.37
N LYS A 725 -2.71 -25.44 -14.13
CA LYS A 725 -3.60 -24.30 -13.92
C LYS A 725 -5.06 -24.73 -14.13
N ALA A 726 -5.91 -24.43 -13.15
CA ALA A 726 -7.33 -24.81 -13.18
C ALA A 726 -8.23 -23.72 -13.77
N LEU A 727 -7.79 -22.46 -13.68
CA LEU A 727 -8.57 -21.31 -14.12
C LEU A 727 -8.30 -21.01 -15.59
N PRO A 728 -9.31 -20.49 -16.33
CA PRO A 728 -9.11 -19.96 -17.67
C PRO A 728 -8.01 -18.90 -17.69
N GLU A 729 -7.15 -18.91 -18.70
CA GLU A 729 -6.14 -17.87 -18.87
C GLU A 729 -6.83 -16.56 -19.29
N ALA A 730 -6.91 -15.60 -18.37
CA ALA A 730 -7.31 -14.24 -18.69
C ALA A 730 -6.15 -13.52 -19.37
N GLN A 731 -6.41 -12.92 -20.56
CA GLN A 731 -5.45 -11.97 -21.13
C GLN A 731 -5.45 -10.71 -20.27
N ARG A 732 -4.38 -10.49 -19.52
CA ARG A 732 -4.24 -9.34 -18.61
C ARG A 732 -4.23 -8.04 -19.43
N ARG A 733 -5.33 -7.32 -19.47
CA ARG A 733 -5.31 -5.88 -19.74
C ARG A 733 -4.96 -5.16 -18.45
N ARG A 734 -3.68 -4.90 -18.22
CA ARG A 734 -3.24 -3.99 -17.15
C ARG A 734 -3.48 -2.56 -17.62
N PHE A 735 -4.39 -1.86 -16.95
CA PHE A 735 -4.40 -0.41 -16.97
C PHE A 735 -3.14 0.10 -16.26
N GLY A 736 -2.42 1.08 -16.86
CA GLY A 736 -1.33 1.82 -16.23
C GLY A 736 0.10 1.34 -16.44
N ALA A 737 0.36 0.12 -16.90
CA ALA A 737 1.61 -0.19 -17.56
C ALA A 737 1.29 -0.27 -19.06
N ALA A 738 1.89 0.59 -19.85
CA ALA A 738 1.98 0.32 -21.29
C ALA A 738 2.46 -1.13 -21.40
N ALA A 739 1.54 -2.05 -21.66
CA ALA A 739 1.93 -3.33 -22.17
C ALA A 739 2.87 -2.97 -23.34
N ALA A 740 4.14 -3.36 -23.23
CA ALA A 740 4.91 -3.57 -24.42
C ALA A 740 4.06 -4.58 -25.18
N ALA A 741 3.16 -4.06 -25.99
CA ALA A 741 2.42 -4.85 -26.95
C ALA A 741 3.51 -5.50 -27.75
N GLU A 742 3.64 -6.83 -27.64
CA GLU A 742 4.14 -7.54 -28.80
C GLU A 742 3.35 -6.94 -29.97
N PRO A 743 4.02 -6.52 -31.03
CA PRO A 743 3.32 -5.92 -32.14
C PRO A 743 2.27 -6.95 -32.58
N LYS A 744 0.99 -6.70 -32.21
CA LYS A 744 -0.11 -7.41 -32.85
C LYS A 744 0.11 -7.10 -34.30
N GLU A 745 0.33 -8.14 -35.11
CA GLU A 745 0.27 -8.02 -36.55
C GLU A 745 -0.90 -7.10 -36.84
N GLN A 746 -0.63 -5.93 -37.39
CA GLN A 746 -1.68 -4.96 -37.70
C GLN A 746 -2.58 -5.65 -38.68
N VAL A 747 -3.77 -6.07 -38.23
CA VAL A 747 -4.78 -6.61 -39.12
C VAL A 747 -4.99 -5.53 -40.18
N PRO A 748 -4.77 -5.83 -41.45
CA PRO A 748 -4.94 -4.82 -42.51
C PRO A 748 -6.32 -4.17 -42.43
N ALA A 749 -6.42 -2.87 -42.66
CA ALA A 749 -7.69 -2.14 -42.61
C ALA A 749 -8.77 -2.81 -43.47
N SER A 750 -8.39 -3.42 -44.61
CA SER A 750 -9.27 -4.22 -45.47
C SER A 750 -9.81 -5.46 -44.77
N GLU A 751 -9.06 -6.09 -43.90
CA GLU A 751 -9.47 -7.25 -43.11
C GLU A 751 -10.44 -6.86 -41.99
N VAL A 752 -10.16 -5.74 -41.31
CA VAL A 752 -11.08 -5.16 -40.32
C VAL A 752 -12.40 -4.80 -40.96
N GLU A 753 -12.38 -4.16 -42.15
CA GLU A 753 -13.58 -3.80 -42.88
C GLU A 753 -14.35 -5.04 -43.32
N ARG A 754 -13.67 -6.10 -43.75
CA ARG A 754 -14.27 -7.39 -44.11
C ARG A 754 -14.95 -8.03 -42.90
N GLN A 755 -14.29 -8.06 -41.74
CA GLN A 755 -14.82 -8.61 -40.48
C GLN A 755 -16.04 -7.82 -40.01
N LEU A 756 -16.03 -6.49 -40.11
CA LEU A 756 -17.16 -5.64 -39.79
C LEU A 756 -18.33 -5.93 -40.74
N LYS A 757 -18.10 -5.97 -42.07
CA LYS A 757 -19.17 -6.33 -43.05
C LYS A 757 -19.75 -7.72 -42.80
N ASP A 758 -18.92 -8.71 -42.45
CA ASP A 758 -19.40 -10.03 -42.07
C ASP A 758 -20.23 -10.00 -40.79
N ALA A 759 -19.73 -9.35 -39.72
CA ALA A 759 -20.44 -9.22 -38.45
C ALA A 759 -21.82 -8.54 -38.61
N PHE A 760 -21.94 -7.51 -39.42
CA PHE A 760 -23.18 -6.80 -39.68
C PHE A 760 -23.99 -7.35 -40.86
N SER A 761 -23.59 -8.49 -41.46
CA SER A 761 -24.29 -9.09 -42.61
C SER A 761 -25.69 -9.60 -42.29
N SER A 762 -25.96 -9.96 -41.04
CA SER A 762 -27.30 -10.35 -40.55
C SER A 762 -27.37 -10.24 -39.02
N PRO A 763 -28.58 -10.10 -38.44
CA PRO A 763 -28.77 -10.14 -36.98
C PRO A 763 -28.21 -11.43 -36.34
N ALA A 764 -28.37 -12.57 -37.02
CA ALA A 764 -27.85 -13.84 -36.54
C ALA A 764 -26.32 -13.86 -36.52
N ARG A 765 -25.65 -13.29 -37.51
CA ARG A 765 -24.19 -13.19 -37.58
C ARG A 765 -23.66 -12.22 -36.55
N LEU A 766 -24.32 -11.10 -36.35
CA LEU A 766 -23.98 -10.14 -35.29
C LEU A 766 -24.08 -10.80 -33.91
N MET A 767 -25.19 -11.51 -33.66
CA MET A 767 -25.37 -12.24 -32.40
C MET A 767 -24.33 -13.36 -32.22
N GLN A 768 -23.91 -14.02 -33.28
CA GLN A 768 -22.83 -15.02 -33.23
C GLN A 768 -21.49 -14.34 -32.91
N THR A 769 -21.16 -13.25 -33.60
CA THR A 769 -19.93 -12.48 -33.35
C THR A 769 -19.87 -11.93 -31.91
N LEU A 770 -21.02 -11.48 -31.41
CA LEU A 770 -21.14 -11.04 -30.01
C LEU A 770 -20.97 -12.22 -29.03
N ARG A 771 -21.57 -13.39 -29.35
CA ARG A 771 -21.37 -14.60 -28.51
C ARG A 771 -19.92 -15.08 -28.52
N ASP A 772 -19.27 -15.06 -29.67
CA ASP A 772 -17.89 -15.49 -29.81
C ASP A 772 -16.93 -14.53 -29.00
N ARG A 773 -17.27 -13.24 -28.91
CA ARG A 773 -16.59 -12.28 -28.05
C ARG A 773 -16.91 -12.46 -26.56
N VAL A 774 -18.14 -12.84 -26.22
CA VAL A 774 -18.55 -13.15 -24.83
C VAL A 774 -17.86 -14.42 -24.32
N ALA A 775 -17.38 -15.29 -25.21
CA ALA A 775 -16.60 -16.47 -24.85
C ALA A 775 -15.10 -16.20 -24.64
N GLU A 776 -14.67 -14.93 -24.58
CA GLU A 776 -13.28 -14.60 -24.20
C GLU A 776 -13.00 -15.06 -22.75
N PRO A 777 -11.79 -15.54 -22.43
CA PRO A 777 -11.44 -16.07 -21.11
C PRO A 777 -11.74 -15.11 -19.94
N GLU A 778 -11.62 -13.81 -20.16
CA GLU A 778 -11.95 -12.76 -19.16
C GLU A 778 -13.46 -12.68 -18.85
N SER A 779 -14.32 -13.16 -19.75
CA SER A 779 -15.77 -13.27 -19.51
C SER A 779 -16.17 -14.55 -18.79
N LEU A 780 -15.23 -15.50 -18.63
CA LEU A 780 -15.46 -16.77 -17.94
C LEU A 780 -15.01 -16.72 -16.49
N PHE A 781 -13.83 -16.14 -16.23
CA PHE A 781 -13.27 -16.01 -14.91
C PHE A 781 -12.53 -14.67 -14.75
N TYR A 782 -12.89 -13.93 -13.71
CA TYR A 782 -12.17 -12.72 -13.34
C TYR A 782 -12.29 -12.44 -11.83
N CYS A 783 -11.16 -12.23 -11.17
CA CYS A 783 -11.10 -11.92 -9.73
C CYS A 783 -9.96 -10.93 -9.46
N PRO A 784 -10.27 -9.62 -9.48
CA PRO A 784 -9.27 -8.55 -9.38
C PRO A 784 -9.04 -8.09 -7.93
N GLY A 785 -8.66 -8.98 -7.04
CA GLY A 785 -8.37 -8.65 -5.64
C GLY A 785 -9.58 -8.77 -4.72
N SER A 786 -9.91 -10.01 -4.34
CA SER A 786 -11.02 -10.34 -3.46
C SER A 786 -10.59 -11.29 -2.34
N LEU A 787 -11.40 -11.41 -1.30
CA LEU A 787 -11.21 -12.37 -0.23
C LEU A 787 -12.03 -13.62 -0.51
N LEU A 788 -11.35 -14.75 -0.73
CA LEU A 788 -11.93 -16.02 -1.12
C LEU A 788 -11.76 -17.07 -0.04
N GLN A 789 -12.86 -17.75 0.32
CA GLN A 789 -12.85 -18.81 1.32
C GLN A 789 -11.92 -19.94 0.91
N ASN A 790 -11.11 -20.42 1.86
CA ASN A 790 -10.30 -21.62 1.74
C ASN A 790 -10.56 -22.56 2.92
N GLU A 791 -10.41 -23.85 2.67
CA GLU A 791 -10.38 -24.91 3.67
C GLU A 791 -8.95 -25.39 3.84
N PHE A 792 -8.53 -25.67 5.08
CA PHE A 792 -7.15 -26.01 5.44
C PHE A 792 -7.07 -27.36 6.12
N ASP A 793 -6.07 -28.19 5.73
CA ASP A 793 -5.63 -29.30 6.52
C ASP A 793 -4.76 -28.81 7.69
N THR A 794 -5.40 -28.53 8.81
CA THR A 794 -4.76 -27.96 10.01
C THR A 794 -3.80 -28.94 10.72
N ALA A 795 -3.77 -30.22 10.31
CA ALA A 795 -2.80 -31.21 10.78
C ALA A 795 -1.46 -31.10 10.03
N HIS A 796 -1.45 -30.51 8.83
CA HIS A 796 -0.22 -30.32 8.07
C HIS A 796 0.59 -29.11 8.57
N PRO A 797 1.92 -29.23 8.75
CA PRO A 797 2.75 -28.17 9.34
C PRO A 797 2.64 -26.79 8.67
N VAL A 798 2.43 -26.72 7.36
CA VAL A 798 2.24 -25.46 6.63
C VAL A 798 0.95 -24.72 7.06
N ALA A 799 -0.07 -25.45 7.51
CA ALA A 799 -1.34 -24.86 7.97
C ALA A 799 -1.44 -24.72 9.50
N PHE A 800 -0.38 -24.98 10.26
CA PHE A 800 -0.42 -24.82 11.71
C PHE A 800 -0.84 -23.41 12.13
N GLY A 801 -1.83 -23.35 13.03
CA GLY A 801 -2.41 -22.10 13.53
C GLY A 801 -3.48 -21.50 12.66
N MET A 802 -3.77 -22.08 11.49
CA MET A 802 -4.95 -21.73 10.71
C MET A 802 -6.21 -22.37 11.32
N PRO A 803 -7.39 -21.72 11.23
CA PRO A 803 -8.65 -22.43 11.44
C PRO A 803 -8.92 -23.38 10.26
N GLU A 804 -9.88 -24.30 10.41
CA GLU A 804 -10.28 -25.22 9.34
C GLU A 804 -10.72 -24.49 8.06
N ALA A 805 -11.24 -23.27 8.18
CA ALA A 805 -11.67 -22.45 7.07
C ALA A 805 -11.43 -20.96 7.34
N TRP A 806 -10.83 -20.23 6.40
CA TRP A 806 -10.63 -18.78 6.46
C TRP A 806 -10.48 -18.18 5.06
N PRO A 807 -10.87 -16.90 4.84
CA PRO A 807 -10.62 -16.22 3.58
C PRO A 807 -9.13 -16.00 3.32
N VAL A 808 -8.70 -16.20 2.07
CA VAL A 808 -7.38 -15.80 1.57
C VAL A 808 -7.54 -14.68 0.54
N PHE A 809 -6.54 -13.83 0.42
CA PHE A 809 -6.52 -12.78 -0.58
C PHE A 809 -6.13 -13.37 -1.94
N PHE A 810 -6.92 -13.06 -2.97
CA PHE A 810 -6.73 -13.52 -4.34
C PHE A 810 -6.71 -12.32 -5.29
N GLU A 811 -5.60 -12.07 -5.95
CA GLU A 811 -5.45 -11.01 -6.96
C GLU A 811 -4.78 -11.58 -8.20
N SER A 812 -5.57 -11.83 -9.25
CA SER A 812 -5.07 -12.37 -10.52
C SER A 812 -4.18 -13.62 -10.39
N ASP A 813 -4.40 -14.39 -9.35
CA ASP A 813 -3.68 -15.61 -9.01
C ASP A 813 -4.22 -16.83 -9.79
N GLN A 814 -3.76 -18.02 -9.42
CA GLN A 814 -4.22 -19.27 -10.01
C GLN A 814 -4.70 -20.24 -8.94
N ALA A 815 -5.56 -21.18 -9.36
CA ALA A 815 -5.86 -22.40 -8.64
C ALA A 815 -5.33 -23.60 -9.44
N TYR A 816 -5.14 -24.73 -8.80
CA TYR A 816 -4.41 -25.84 -9.40
C TYR A 816 -5.16 -27.15 -9.30
N ARG A 817 -5.01 -27.97 -10.35
CA ARG A 817 -5.33 -29.40 -10.34
C ARG A 817 -4.04 -30.18 -10.18
N ILE A 818 -4.09 -31.22 -9.34
CA ILE A 818 -2.95 -32.11 -9.19
C ILE A 818 -3.09 -33.22 -10.26
N ARG A 819 -2.04 -33.38 -11.07
CA ARG A 819 -1.92 -34.52 -11.96
C ARG A 819 -1.40 -35.73 -11.16
N PRO A 820 -1.98 -36.91 -11.34
CA PRO A 820 -1.40 -38.13 -10.78
C PRO A 820 0.04 -38.31 -11.29
N GLY A 821 0.99 -38.50 -10.41
CA GLY A 821 2.41 -38.73 -10.72
C GLY A 821 2.99 -39.70 -9.71
N PHE A 822 3.96 -40.53 -10.14
CA PHE A 822 4.60 -41.52 -9.29
C PHE A 822 5.89 -41.02 -8.64
N ASP A 823 6.47 -39.98 -9.17
CA ASP A 823 7.83 -39.54 -8.79
C ASP A 823 7.84 -38.37 -7.79
N ILE A 824 6.73 -37.71 -7.56
CA ILE A 824 6.64 -36.57 -6.63
C ILE A 824 5.41 -36.75 -5.73
N ASP A 825 5.65 -36.83 -4.43
CA ASP A 825 4.60 -36.88 -3.41
C ASP A 825 4.04 -35.47 -3.21
N ALA A 826 2.72 -35.31 -3.37
CA ALA A 826 2.01 -34.04 -3.32
C ALA A 826 0.90 -34.10 -2.26
N HIS A 827 0.95 -33.18 -1.29
CA HIS A 827 -0.06 -33.01 -0.25
C HIS A 827 -0.81 -31.68 -0.42
N VAL A 828 -2.15 -31.75 -0.58
CA VAL A 828 -3.00 -30.56 -0.64
C VAL A 828 -3.23 -30.02 0.76
N VAL A 829 -2.61 -28.90 1.07
CA VAL A 829 -2.71 -28.24 2.37
C VAL A 829 -3.96 -27.35 2.45
N SER A 830 -4.34 -26.74 1.31
CA SER A 830 -5.52 -25.89 1.23
C SER A 830 -6.20 -26.01 -0.13
N ARG A 831 -7.54 -25.88 -0.12
CA ARG A 831 -8.38 -25.85 -1.31
C ARG A 831 -9.51 -24.85 -1.18
N TYR A 832 -10.10 -24.47 -2.31
CA TYR A 832 -11.34 -23.69 -2.33
C TYR A 832 -12.51 -24.65 -2.05
N PRO A 833 -13.52 -24.22 -1.25
CA PRO A 833 -14.71 -25.04 -0.98
C PRO A 833 -15.58 -25.18 -2.24
N ARG A 834 -16.63 -25.97 -2.15
CA ARG A 834 -17.60 -26.18 -3.24
C ARG A 834 -18.57 -25.04 -3.43
N GLU A 835 -18.83 -24.27 -2.38
CA GLU A 835 -19.83 -23.20 -2.35
C GLU A 835 -19.36 -22.04 -1.49
N LYS A 836 -19.93 -20.84 -1.75
CA LYS A 836 -19.69 -19.64 -0.93
C LYS A 836 -18.21 -19.26 -0.88
N ILE A 837 -17.56 -19.28 -2.03
CA ILE A 837 -16.13 -18.97 -2.14
C ILE A 837 -15.88 -17.47 -1.95
N LEU A 838 -16.67 -16.59 -2.57
CA LEU A 838 -16.53 -15.16 -2.36
C LEU A 838 -16.95 -14.75 -0.94
N ARG A 839 -16.07 -14.06 -0.23
CA ARG A 839 -16.32 -13.54 1.12
C ARG A 839 -16.36 -12.02 1.17
N SER A 840 -15.59 -11.34 0.33
CA SER A 840 -15.59 -9.89 0.17
C SER A 840 -14.99 -9.52 -1.18
N GLY A 841 -15.51 -8.48 -1.82
CA GLY A 841 -15.07 -8.00 -3.12
C GLY A 841 -15.98 -8.45 -4.26
N TRP A 842 -15.39 -8.95 -5.33
CA TRP A 842 -16.11 -9.40 -6.53
C TRP A 842 -15.43 -10.60 -7.19
N LEU A 843 -16.19 -11.51 -7.71
CA LEU A 843 -15.74 -12.74 -8.37
C LEU A 843 -16.69 -13.11 -9.51
N LEU A 844 -16.17 -13.26 -10.71
CA LEU A 844 -16.83 -13.87 -11.84
C LEU A 844 -16.29 -15.30 -12.02
N GLY A 845 -17.16 -16.29 -12.23
CA GLY A 845 -16.75 -17.67 -12.52
C GLY A 845 -16.35 -18.45 -11.27
N GLU A 846 -17.06 -18.29 -10.15
CA GLU A 846 -16.82 -19.02 -8.90
C GLU A 846 -16.72 -20.54 -9.10
N GLU A 847 -17.46 -21.10 -10.07
CA GLU A 847 -17.49 -22.53 -10.40
C GLU A 847 -16.13 -23.10 -10.82
N TYR A 848 -15.23 -22.28 -11.39
CA TYR A 848 -13.88 -22.73 -11.79
C TYR A 848 -12.95 -22.95 -10.60
N LEU A 849 -13.27 -22.38 -9.43
CA LEU A 849 -12.47 -22.54 -8.21
C LEU A 849 -12.86 -23.77 -7.38
N ARG A 850 -14.07 -24.30 -7.57
CA ARG A 850 -14.62 -25.38 -6.73
C ARG A 850 -13.70 -26.59 -6.64
N ASP A 851 -13.38 -27.01 -5.40
CA ASP A 851 -12.49 -28.13 -5.08
C ASP A 851 -11.03 -27.98 -5.61
N GLN A 852 -10.66 -26.85 -6.22
CA GLN A 852 -9.31 -26.66 -6.73
C GLN A 852 -8.32 -26.43 -5.58
N ALA A 853 -7.09 -26.97 -5.74
CA ALA A 853 -6.03 -26.76 -4.78
C ALA A 853 -5.50 -25.30 -4.83
N ASN A 854 -5.24 -24.73 -3.66
CA ASN A 854 -4.59 -23.45 -3.51
C ASN A 854 -3.15 -23.61 -2.97
N ILE A 855 -2.97 -24.36 -1.89
CA ILE A 855 -1.66 -24.59 -1.27
C ILE A 855 -1.33 -26.07 -1.37
N VAL A 856 -0.13 -26.36 -1.89
CA VAL A 856 0.35 -27.73 -2.04
C VAL A 856 1.78 -27.83 -1.57
N ALA A 857 2.07 -28.85 -0.75
CA ALA A 857 3.42 -29.22 -0.35
C ALA A 857 3.89 -30.46 -1.13
N PHE A 858 5.11 -30.44 -1.63
CA PHE A 858 5.71 -31.50 -2.44
C PHE A 858 7.00 -32.01 -1.81
N ARG A 859 7.22 -33.32 -1.87
CA ARG A 859 8.52 -33.92 -1.70
C ARG A 859 9.20 -34.02 -3.06
N VAL A 860 10.33 -33.34 -3.26
CA VAL A 860 11.09 -33.29 -4.53
C VAL A 860 12.49 -33.83 -4.29
N GLY A 861 12.73 -35.12 -4.62
CA GLY A 861 13.97 -35.81 -4.24
C GLY A 861 14.12 -35.83 -2.72
N LYS A 862 15.21 -35.23 -2.21
CA LYS A 862 15.44 -35.12 -0.75
C LYS A 862 14.86 -33.84 -0.16
N GLY A 863 14.43 -32.89 -0.98
CA GLY A 863 13.98 -31.57 -0.55
C GLY A 863 12.47 -31.42 -0.56
N THR A 864 12.05 -30.18 -0.38
CA THR A 864 10.64 -29.80 -0.25
C THR A 864 10.34 -28.61 -1.13
N ALA A 865 9.19 -28.61 -1.81
CA ALA A 865 8.63 -27.42 -2.44
C ALA A 865 7.25 -27.14 -1.84
N VAL A 866 6.96 -25.88 -1.54
CA VAL A 866 5.64 -25.43 -1.08
C VAL A 866 5.15 -24.35 -2.03
N THR A 867 3.98 -24.58 -2.61
CA THR A 867 3.33 -23.61 -3.51
C THR A 867 2.14 -22.98 -2.80
N LEU A 868 2.12 -21.66 -2.72
CA LEU A 868 1.03 -20.86 -2.19
C LEU A 868 0.35 -20.16 -3.37
N GLY A 869 -0.73 -20.73 -3.90
CA GLY A 869 -1.40 -20.25 -5.11
C GLY A 869 -1.97 -18.85 -4.98
N SER A 870 -2.40 -18.47 -3.79
CA SER A 870 -2.84 -17.12 -3.45
C SER A 870 -1.72 -16.32 -2.78
N GLN A 871 -1.79 -14.99 -2.89
CA GLN A 871 -0.84 -14.09 -2.25
C GLN A 871 -1.20 -13.91 -0.75
N VAL A 872 -0.81 -14.90 0.07
CA VAL A 872 -1.08 -14.94 1.52
C VAL A 872 -0.40 -13.80 2.30
N ASP A 873 0.48 -13.05 1.65
CA ASP A 873 1.26 -11.91 2.17
C ASP A 873 1.05 -10.62 1.35
N TYR A 874 0.00 -10.52 0.54
CA TYR A 874 -0.27 -9.41 -0.38
C TYR A 874 -0.11 -8.03 0.28
N ARG A 875 0.86 -7.24 -0.17
CA ARG A 875 1.20 -5.91 0.39
C ARG A 875 1.31 -5.93 1.93
N THR A 876 1.66 -7.06 2.51
CA THR A 876 1.69 -7.33 3.95
C THR A 876 0.38 -7.05 4.71
N GLN A 877 -0.73 -6.92 4.02
CA GLN A 877 -2.05 -6.66 4.60
C GLN A 877 -2.65 -7.88 5.30
N PRO A 878 -2.62 -9.13 4.72
CA PRO A 878 -3.28 -10.28 5.32
C PRO A 878 -2.46 -10.92 6.44
N ARG A 879 -2.43 -10.28 7.62
CA ARG A 879 -1.75 -10.82 8.82
C ARG A 879 -2.32 -12.15 9.28
N GLY A 880 -3.62 -12.41 9.02
CA GLY A 880 -4.28 -13.66 9.37
C GLY A 880 -3.75 -14.86 8.61
N THR A 881 -3.28 -14.68 7.36
CA THR A 881 -2.82 -15.77 6.48
C THR A 881 -1.30 -15.83 6.29
N VAL A 882 -0.57 -14.79 6.70
CA VAL A 882 0.90 -14.74 6.53
C VAL A 882 1.63 -15.88 7.23
N LYS A 883 1.02 -16.47 8.26
CA LYS A 883 1.56 -17.66 8.94
C LYS A 883 1.71 -18.86 8.03
N LEU A 884 0.94 -18.94 6.94
CA LEU A 884 1.10 -19.99 5.90
C LEU A 884 2.47 -19.86 5.22
N LEU A 885 2.87 -18.65 4.85
CA LEU A 885 4.20 -18.36 4.33
C LEU A 885 5.27 -18.69 5.37
N PHE A 886 5.12 -18.20 6.60
CA PHE A 886 6.10 -18.43 7.65
C PHE A 886 6.27 -19.91 7.98
N ASN A 887 5.17 -20.64 8.12
CA ASN A 887 5.22 -22.10 8.31
C ASN A 887 5.96 -22.78 7.15
N ALA A 888 5.69 -22.40 5.90
CA ALA A 888 6.37 -22.97 4.73
C ALA A 888 7.89 -22.75 4.75
N LEU A 889 8.35 -21.56 5.19
CA LEU A 889 9.77 -21.23 5.29
C LEU A 889 10.53 -22.14 6.25
N PHE A 890 9.90 -22.55 7.36
CA PHE A 890 10.52 -23.37 8.40
C PHE A 890 10.17 -24.85 8.32
N TYR A 891 9.19 -25.26 7.51
CA TYR A 891 8.73 -26.66 7.40
C TYR A 891 9.81 -27.58 6.86
N GLY A 892 10.32 -27.33 5.65
CA GLY A 892 11.26 -28.22 4.99
C GLY A 892 12.58 -28.41 5.76
N PRO A 893 13.19 -27.36 6.35
CA PRO A 893 14.40 -27.50 7.16
C PRO A 893 14.18 -28.17 8.51
N SER A 894 12.94 -28.28 9.01
CA SER A 894 12.63 -28.88 10.31
C SER A 894 12.83 -30.41 10.29
N THR A 895 13.17 -30.98 11.43
CA THR A 895 13.36 -32.43 11.60
C THR A 895 12.22 -33.00 12.43
N GLU A 896 11.60 -34.05 11.92
CA GLU A 896 10.64 -34.84 12.71
C GLU A 896 11.33 -35.51 13.91
N VAL A 897 10.68 -35.41 15.05
CA VAL A 897 11.15 -36.02 16.30
C VAL A 897 10.02 -36.82 16.96
N SER A 898 10.32 -38.06 17.37
CA SER A 898 9.35 -38.92 18.04
C SER A 898 9.03 -38.42 19.46
N ALA A 899 7.88 -38.83 19.99
CA ALA A 899 7.50 -38.56 21.38
C ALA A 899 8.59 -38.99 22.38
N ALA A 900 9.29 -40.09 22.12
CA ALA A 900 10.40 -40.55 22.95
C ALA A 900 11.63 -39.61 22.91
N GLN A 901 11.91 -39.02 21.76
CA GLN A 901 12.94 -37.99 21.62
C GLN A 901 12.51 -36.68 22.28
N MET A 902 11.23 -36.31 22.17
CA MET A 902 10.65 -35.13 22.82
C MET A 902 10.77 -35.20 24.37
N GLN A 903 10.70 -36.40 24.98
CA GLN A 903 10.88 -36.55 26.45
C GLN A 903 12.22 -36.03 26.96
N ARG A 904 13.25 -35.95 26.12
CA ARG A 904 14.62 -35.51 26.48
C ARG A 904 14.80 -33.99 26.48
N LEU A 905 13.80 -33.20 26.00
CA LEU A 905 13.87 -31.74 25.94
C LEU A 905 14.13 -31.08 27.29
N GLY A 906 13.48 -31.54 28.35
CA GLY A 906 13.67 -31.04 29.71
C GLY A 906 15.06 -31.36 30.32
N ALA A 907 15.77 -32.38 29.81
CA ALA A 907 17.10 -32.76 30.31
C ALA A 907 18.24 -31.93 29.69
N SER A 908 18.07 -31.30 28.55
CA SER A 908 19.08 -30.50 27.84
C SER A 908 19.29 -29.09 28.37
N GLY A 909 18.45 -28.65 29.30
CA GLY A 909 18.56 -27.32 29.94
C GLY A 909 19.41 -27.27 31.21
N THR A 910 20.08 -28.34 31.55
CA THR A 910 20.86 -28.45 32.79
C THR A 910 22.39 -28.64 32.57
N ASN A 911 22.88 -28.44 31.33
CA ASN A 911 24.34 -28.40 31.07
C ASN A 911 24.73 -27.05 30.46
#